data_c6f3b8220360c5d12f473be7156639a5
#
_entry.id   c6f3b8220360c5d12f473be7156639a5
#
_cell.length_a   1.000
_cell.length_b   1.000
_cell.length_c   1.000
_cell.angle_alpha   90.00
_cell.angle_beta   90.00
_cell.angle_gamma   90.00
#
_symmetry.space_group_name_H-M   'P 1'
#
loop_
_entity.id
_entity.type
_entity.pdbx_description
1 polymer ?
#
loop_
_entity_poly.entity_id
_entity_poly.type
_entity_poly.pdbx_seq_one_letter_code
_entity_poly.pdbx_strand_id
1 'polypeptide(L)'
;MADTSIPSQRAADSGLSDLFLRLNRGEISRRQFLAAGAATGAGLGMLQWLVRAAQTAGATPHPQDATPAPGATPTAVAPAVGTEGKTRGQDGELRLLFWQAVTGLSPHIANGTTNIVASQLVTEPLMRIFEDGSIQPNLLSEVPSQANGGINAELTEITFRLQPGVVWSDGTPFTADDVVFTHQWVTDPANGALSSEPWARISEITAVDDLTVVVRYPQLNLNWYEPFATQQLGAIYPKHYVEAGGDMQTAPIGTGPFVVDSFASNDQIIFSANASYRDPNKPYFATVNLRGGGDVATAVQSVVQTGDWDYVWNVQLEPDLITEFTSNGVGQVRAQARTTIERINFNLSDPRAQGPDGQLSYWQNPHPILSDRAVRQAISLGIDRQLILDRLYNPEGERLTGNIITGNPQWESPNVSNWAYDPDQANQILDDAGWERNGEYRAKDGVTLRLDLSTSINSVRQNTQIIVQQQLRAIGIQLDLQQVDAGIFFSSDPGNTQNLRHFYNDTNMYSSGAPLSLPITYMNNWYTGPNGENMAQASNGWAGTNTQRYNNPAYDAEWEALNSGAYTTIEEAAQSIIRLNDFLVADYICVPLVNRAAGSGSYAIHNSLIHGEDKVTGEDNYGTVAFDDGFWNIANWNRSEPVSR
;
A
#
# COMPACT_ATOMS: atom_id res chain seq x y z
N MET A 1 -30.20 6.91 48.01
CA MET A 1 -29.81 6.26 46.74
C MET A 1 -29.03 7.32 45.98
N ALA A 2 -27.74 7.24 46.04
CA ALA A 2 -26.85 8.26 45.51
C ALA A 2 -26.50 7.93 44.06
N ASP A 3 -26.75 8.90 43.22
CA ASP A 3 -26.32 8.96 41.84
C ASP A 3 -24.82 9.28 41.83
N THR A 4 -24.01 8.38 41.31
CA THR A 4 -22.58 8.58 41.10
C THR A 4 -22.31 8.63 39.60
N SER A 5 -22.62 9.76 38.97
CA SER A 5 -22.16 10.09 37.63
C SER A 5 -20.75 10.65 37.68
N ILE A 6 -19.88 10.09 36.86
CA ILE A 6 -18.46 10.43 36.70
C ILE A 6 -18.32 11.77 35.93
N PRO A 7 -17.76 12.81 36.53
CA PRO A 7 -17.46 14.06 35.82
C PRO A 7 -15.95 14.29 35.69
N SER A 8 -15.24 13.65 34.78
CA SER A 8 -13.83 13.95 34.64
C SER A 8 -13.26 14.03 33.22
N GLN A 9 -13.91 13.46 32.23
CA GLN A 9 -13.37 13.49 30.87
C GLN A 9 -13.75 14.73 30.06
N ARG A 10 -15.01 15.22 30.16
CA ARG A 10 -15.44 16.43 29.44
C ARG A 10 -14.77 17.74 29.89
N ALA A 11 -14.33 17.84 31.14
CA ALA A 11 -13.63 19.02 31.66
C ALA A 11 -12.16 19.06 31.21
N ALA A 12 -11.54 17.92 30.96
CA ALA A 12 -10.16 17.84 30.46
C ALA A 12 -10.06 18.21 28.97
N ASP A 13 -11.03 17.78 28.16
CA ASP A 13 -11.06 18.07 26.72
C ASP A 13 -11.34 19.55 26.43
N SER A 14 -12.18 20.23 27.23
CA SER A 14 -12.41 21.66 27.10
C SER A 14 -11.16 22.49 27.47
N GLY A 15 -10.36 22.03 28.43
CA GLY A 15 -9.12 22.68 28.85
C GLY A 15 -8.00 22.61 27.82
N LEU A 16 -7.83 21.46 27.15
CA LEU A 16 -6.81 21.26 26.14
C LEU A 16 -7.10 22.04 24.85
N SER A 17 -8.38 22.07 24.45
CA SER A 17 -8.85 22.87 23.31
C SER A 17 -8.64 24.37 23.51
N ASP A 18 -8.91 24.90 24.70
CA ASP A 18 -8.64 26.32 25.03
C ASP A 18 -7.14 26.63 25.02
N LEU A 19 -6.30 25.75 25.57
CA LEU A 19 -4.86 25.88 25.53
C LEU A 19 -4.29 25.89 24.10
N PHE A 20 -4.86 25.05 23.22
CA PHE A 20 -4.47 24.98 21.81
C PHE A 20 -4.85 26.25 21.04
N LEU A 21 -6.05 26.78 21.27
CA LEU A 21 -6.48 28.05 20.68
C LEU A 21 -5.62 29.23 21.15
N ARG A 22 -5.19 29.24 22.40
CA ARG A 22 -4.29 30.26 22.94
C ARG A 22 -2.87 30.17 22.40
N LEU A 23 -2.39 28.92 22.15
CA LEU A 23 -1.11 28.71 21.45
C LEU A 23 -1.18 29.25 20.02
N ASN A 24 -2.24 28.95 19.27
CA ASN A 24 -2.44 29.42 17.89
C ASN A 24 -2.56 30.95 17.78
N ARG A 25 -3.10 31.61 18.83
CA ARG A 25 -3.16 33.08 18.90
C ARG A 25 -1.87 33.74 19.42
N GLY A 26 -0.84 32.95 19.74
CA GLY A 26 0.41 33.45 20.28
C GLY A 26 0.32 33.95 21.73
N GLU A 27 -0.77 33.67 22.44
CA GLU A 27 -1.02 34.12 23.82
C GLU A 27 -0.19 33.33 24.84
N ILE A 28 0.25 32.13 24.50
CA ILE A 28 1.11 31.28 25.32
C ILE A 28 2.25 30.69 24.46
N SER A 29 3.41 30.48 25.08
CA SER A 29 4.56 29.84 24.45
C SER A 29 4.39 28.33 24.41
N ARG A 30 5.10 27.64 23.48
CA ARG A 30 5.16 26.16 23.37
C ARG A 30 5.48 25.50 24.71
N ARG A 31 6.43 26.05 25.47
CA ARG A 31 6.80 25.49 26.77
C ARG A 31 5.68 25.59 27.79
N GLN A 32 4.93 26.69 27.77
CA GLN A 32 3.74 26.86 28.60
C GLN A 32 2.59 25.95 28.19
N PHE A 33 2.38 25.76 26.88
CA PHE A 33 1.39 24.80 26.36
C PHE A 33 1.71 23.35 26.76
N LEU A 34 2.96 22.90 26.57
CA LEU A 34 3.39 21.55 26.94
C LEU A 34 3.27 21.31 28.46
N ALA A 35 3.65 22.29 29.28
CA ALA A 35 3.55 22.19 30.73
C ALA A 35 2.09 22.16 31.24
N ALA A 36 1.22 23.00 30.67
CA ALA A 36 -0.19 23.06 31.03
C ALA A 36 -0.97 21.84 30.48
N GLY A 37 -0.66 21.38 29.26
CA GLY A 37 -1.27 20.21 28.65
C GLY A 37 -0.90 18.91 29.37
N ALA A 38 0.31 18.77 29.86
CA ALA A 38 0.71 17.64 30.70
C ALA A 38 -0.06 17.57 32.02
N ALA A 39 -0.46 18.73 32.57
CA ALA A 39 -1.30 18.80 33.76
C ALA A 39 -2.75 18.37 33.54
N THR A 40 -3.23 18.33 32.27
CA THR A 40 -4.57 17.82 31.90
C THR A 40 -4.58 16.31 31.63
N GLY A 41 -3.44 15.61 31.78
CA GLY A 41 -3.33 14.18 31.54
C GLY A 41 -3.10 13.79 30.07
N ALA A 42 -2.88 14.78 29.17
CA ALA A 42 -2.58 14.51 27.77
C ALA A 42 -1.17 13.95 27.58
N GLY A 43 -1.03 12.90 26.77
CA GLY A 43 0.26 12.28 26.51
C GLY A 43 1.24 13.21 25.76
N LEU A 44 2.54 13.08 26.05
CA LEU A 44 3.58 13.96 25.49
C LEU A 44 3.59 13.98 23.94
N GLY A 45 3.31 12.83 23.29
CA GLY A 45 3.22 12.72 21.83
C GLY A 45 2.08 13.55 21.23
N MET A 46 0.90 13.52 21.85
CA MET A 46 -0.25 14.33 21.44
C MET A 46 0.03 15.83 21.58
N LEU A 47 0.67 16.23 22.68
CA LEU A 47 1.01 17.62 22.92
C LEU A 47 2.06 18.15 21.93
N GLN A 48 3.04 17.34 21.56
CA GLN A 48 4.04 17.69 20.54
C GLN A 48 3.42 17.82 19.15
N TRP A 49 2.47 16.94 18.81
CA TRP A 49 1.72 17.02 17.55
C TRP A 49 0.87 18.30 17.47
N LEU A 50 0.16 18.67 18.54
CA LEU A 50 -0.62 19.92 18.61
C LEU A 50 0.30 21.17 18.48
N VAL A 51 1.50 21.12 19.03
CA VAL A 51 2.49 22.20 18.84
C VAL A 51 2.94 22.32 17.39
N ARG A 52 3.11 21.21 16.68
CA ARG A 52 3.44 21.20 15.25
C ARG A 52 2.27 21.72 14.40
N ALA A 53 1.04 21.28 14.67
CA ALA A 53 -0.15 21.77 13.98
C ALA A 53 -0.37 23.28 14.14
N ALA A 54 -0.06 23.85 15.31
CA ALA A 54 -0.11 25.30 15.55
C ALA A 54 0.95 26.09 14.75
N GLN A 55 2.04 25.44 14.34
CA GLN A 55 3.09 26.07 13.52
C GLN A 55 2.67 26.24 12.05
N THR A 56 1.89 25.31 11.54
CA THR A 56 1.36 25.36 10.15
C THR A 56 0.20 26.35 10.01
N ALA A 57 -0.55 26.60 11.09
CA ALA A 57 -1.67 27.54 11.09
C ALA A 57 -1.28 29.01 11.30
N GLY A 58 -0.03 29.30 11.70
CA GLY A 58 0.44 30.63 12.13
C GLY A 58 1.23 31.45 11.12
N ALA A 59 1.35 31.02 9.86
CA ALA A 59 2.15 31.71 8.86
C ALA A 59 1.30 32.30 7.75
N THR A 60 0.62 33.43 7.97
CA THR A 60 0.37 34.42 6.92
C THR A 60 0.19 35.81 7.50
N PRO A 61 1.01 36.80 7.14
CA PRO A 61 0.53 38.14 6.92
C PRO A 61 0.20 38.28 5.44
N HIS A 62 -1.05 38.68 5.13
CA HIS A 62 -1.40 39.21 3.84
C HIS A 62 -0.58 40.50 3.57
N PRO A 63 -0.02 40.65 2.38
CA PRO A 63 0.01 41.95 1.73
C PRO A 63 -0.90 41.97 0.54
N GLN A 64 -1.82 42.92 0.53
CA GLN A 64 -2.47 43.37 -0.68
C GLN A 64 -1.44 44.07 -1.58
N ASP A 65 -1.61 43.87 -2.91
CA ASP A 65 -1.00 44.61 -3.99
C ASP A 65 0.52 44.48 -4.19
N ALA A 66 0.95 43.45 -4.93
CA ALA A 66 2.14 43.53 -5.76
C ALA A 66 1.86 42.84 -7.12
N THR A 67 1.91 43.64 -8.15
CA THR A 67 1.92 43.24 -9.56
C THR A 67 3.02 42.19 -9.80
N PRO A 68 2.78 41.09 -10.52
CA PRO A 68 3.81 40.09 -10.78
C PRO A 68 4.93 40.70 -11.63
N ALA A 69 6.14 40.70 -11.11
CA ALA A 69 7.33 40.96 -11.89
C ALA A 69 7.61 39.77 -12.83
N PRO A 70 7.90 39.97 -14.11
CA PRO A 70 8.28 38.87 -15.00
C PRO A 70 9.68 38.40 -14.64
N GLY A 71 9.82 37.09 -14.34
CA GLY A 71 11.11 36.42 -14.18
C GLY A 71 11.40 35.85 -12.80
N ALA A 72 10.47 35.20 -12.14
CA ALA A 72 10.81 34.32 -11.04
C ALA A 72 11.49 33.06 -11.61
N THR A 73 12.81 33.02 -11.53
CA THR A 73 13.59 31.78 -11.72
C THR A 73 13.06 30.73 -10.75
N PRO A 74 12.77 29.49 -11.19
CA PRO A 74 12.36 28.44 -10.27
C PRO A 74 13.41 28.34 -9.13
N THR A 75 12.96 28.38 -7.89
CA THR A 75 13.84 28.19 -6.74
C THR A 75 14.51 26.84 -6.91
N ALA A 76 15.83 26.84 -7.11
CA ALA A 76 16.60 25.62 -7.32
C ALA A 76 16.36 24.70 -6.10
N VAL A 77 15.77 23.55 -6.37
CA VAL A 77 15.60 22.51 -5.36
C VAL A 77 17.00 22.17 -4.83
N ALA A 78 17.21 22.26 -3.51
CA ALA A 78 18.52 21.97 -2.92
C ALA A 78 19.00 20.55 -3.36
N PRO A 79 20.28 20.27 -3.60
CA PRO A 79 20.75 18.98 -4.08
C PRO A 79 20.47 17.87 -3.05
N ALA A 80 20.17 16.67 -3.50
CA ALA A 80 20.01 15.50 -2.62
C ALA A 80 21.34 15.22 -1.89
N VAL A 81 21.25 14.68 -0.69
CA VAL A 81 22.44 14.40 0.13
C VAL A 81 23.45 13.53 -0.62
N GLY A 82 24.73 13.89 -0.49
CA GLY A 82 25.84 13.17 -1.11
C GLY A 82 25.94 13.31 -2.64
N THR A 83 25.14 14.20 -3.25
CA THR A 83 25.11 14.35 -4.73
C THR A 83 25.88 15.57 -5.23
N GLU A 84 26.50 16.35 -4.35
CA GLU A 84 27.26 17.53 -4.73
C GLU A 84 28.39 17.20 -5.70
N GLY A 85 28.36 17.82 -6.89
CA GLY A 85 29.37 17.62 -7.93
C GLY A 85 29.28 16.30 -8.68
N LYS A 86 28.29 15.45 -8.40
CA LYS A 86 28.07 14.20 -9.14
C LYS A 86 27.37 14.44 -10.48
N THR A 87 27.68 13.56 -11.42
CA THR A 87 27.09 13.55 -12.75
C THR A 87 26.43 12.20 -13.05
N ARG A 88 25.58 12.17 -14.07
CA ARG A 88 24.88 10.95 -14.52
C ARG A 88 25.85 9.79 -14.70
N GLY A 89 25.50 8.63 -14.12
CA GLY A 89 26.23 7.39 -14.26
C GLY A 89 27.54 7.29 -13.47
N GLN A 90 27.91 8.30 -12.69
CA GLN A 90 29.22 8.35 -12.02
C GLN A 90 29.44 7.23 -11.01
N ASP A 91 28.38 6.75 -10.35
CA ASP A 91 28.47 5.74 -9.29
C ASP A 91 28.44 4.29 -9.80
N GLY A 92 28.47 4.10 -11.14
CA GLY A 92 28.58 2.79 -11.78
C GLY A 92 27.31 1.94 -11.69
N GLU A 93 27.42 0.71 -11.22
CA GLU A 93 26.30 -0.24 -11.14
C GLU A 93 25.64 -0.20 -9.75
N LEU A 94 24.29 -0.15 -9.74
CA LEU A 94 23.44 -0.41 -8.57
C LEU A 94 22.92 -1.85 -8.64
N ARG A 95 23.09 -2.63 -7.56
CA ARG A 95 22.71 -4.05 -7.50
C ARG A 95 21.55 -4.23 -6.52
N LEU A 96 20.39 -4.59 -7.04
CA LEU A 96 19.14 -4.75 -6.30
C LEU A 96 18.72 -6.23 -6.26
N LEU A 97 18.34 -6.72 -5.10
CA LEU A 97 17.78 -8.07 -4.93
C LEU A 97 16.30 -8.00 -4.53
N PHE A 98 15.50 -8.79 -5.23
CA PHE A 98 14.12 -9.07 -4.91
C PHE A 98 13.97 -10.57 -4.71
N TRP A 99 13.86 -11.06 -3.47
CA TRP A 99 13.66 -12.49 -3.23
C TRP A 99 12.35 -13.01 -3.86
N GLN A 100 11.37 -12.13 -4.04
CA GLN A 100 10.21 -12.36 -4.90
C GLN A 100 10.51 -11.79 -6.29
N ALA A 101 10.72 -12.66 -7.26
CA ALA A 101 11.15 -12.23 -8.59
C ALA A 101 10.11 -11.36 -9.33
N VAL A 102 10.62 -10.48 -10.19
CA VAL A 102 9.81 -9.62 -11.07
C VAL A 102 9.38 -10.43 -12.30
N THR A 103 8.08 -10.37 -12.60
CA THR A 103 7.50 -11.08 -13.75
C THR A 103 7.04 -10.16 -14.87
N GLY A 104 6.98 -8.85 -14.62
CA GLY A 104 6.60 -7.82 -15.58
C GLY A 104 6.77 -6.42 -15.02
N LEU A 105 6.80 -5.42 -15.89
CA LEU A 105 7.03 -4.00 -15.56
C LEU A 105 5.83 -3.11 -15.86
N SER A 106 4.66 -3.68 -16.22
CA SER A 106 3.42 -2.93 -16.41
C SER A 106 2.67 -2.81 -15.08
N PRO A 107 2.63 -1.64 -14.42
CA PRO A 107 2.02 -1.51 -13.10
C PRO A 107 0.49 -1.66 -13.13
N HIS A 108 -0.18 -1.27 -14.21
CA HIS A 108 -1.64 -1.32 -14.31
C HIS A 108 -2.23 -2.74 -14.31
N ILE A 109 -1.47 -3.74 -14.74
CA ILE A 109 -1.90 -5.14 -14.73
C ILE A 109 -1.14 -5.99 -13.69
N ALA A 110 -0.27 -5.35 -12.90
CA ALA A 110 0.51 -6.02 -11.89
C ALA A 110 -0.35 -6.42 -10.67
N ASN A 111 -0.30 -7.68 -10.29
CA ASN A 111 -0.91 -8.19 -9.07
C ASN A 111 0.10 -8.26 -7.90
N GLY A 112 1.39 -8.26 -8.18
CA GLY A 112 2.46 -8.33 -7.20
C GLY A 112 3.21 -7.01 -7.04
N THR A 113 3.47 -6.60 -5.80
CA THR A 113 4.18 -5.35 -5.49
C THR A 113 5.58 -5.28 -6.09
N THR A 114 6.26 -6.43 -6.27
CA THR A 114 7.58 -6.49 -6.95
C THR A 114 7.55 -5.85 -8.34
N ASN A 115 6.51 -6.14 -9.12
CA ASN A 115 6.34 -5.61 -10.47
C ASN A 115 6.10 -4.10 -10.44
N ILE A 116 5.25 -3.64 -9.50
CA ILE A 116 4.92 -2.22 -9.32
C ILE A 116 6.18 -1.43 -8.91
N VAL A 117 6.92 -1.91 -7.92
CA VAL A 117 8.13 -1.24 -7.43
C VAL A 117 9.22 -1.22 -8.50
N ALA A 118 9.45 -2.33 -9.20
CA ALA A 118 10.43 -2.39 -10.28
C ALA A 118 10.09 -1.46 -11.46
N SER A 119 8.80 -1.27 -11.75
CA SER A 119 8.36 -0.38 -12.84
C SER A 119 8.75 1.09 -12.63
N GLN A 120 8.98 1.51 -11.37
CA GLN A 120 9.38 2.89 -11.03
C GLN A 120 10.74 3.31 -11.59
N LEU A 121 11.56 2.34 -12.00
CA LEU A 121 12.80 2.66 -12.72
C LEU A 121 12.50 3.28 -14.09
N VAL A 122 11.35 2.95 -14.68
CA VAL A 122 11.00 3.30 -16.07
C VAL A 122 9.78 4.21 -16.17
N THR A 123 8.69 3.89 -15.49
CA THR A 123 7.40 4.60 -15.61
C THR A 123 7.13 5.48 -14.40
N GLU A 124 6.38 6.56 -14.59
CA GLU A 124 6.09 7.54 -13.53
C GLU A 124 4.62 7.98 -13.55
N PRO A 125 4.03 8.29 -12.36
CA PRO A 125 2.74 8.96 -12.25
C PRO A 125 2.89 10.49 -12.41
N LEU A 126 1.76 11.20 -12.54
CA LEU A 126 1.76 12.66 -12.61
C LEU A 126 2.18 13.33 -11.30
N MET A 127 1.79 12.74 -10.16
CA MET A 127 2.02 13.25 -8.81
C MET A 127 2.48 12.13 -7.89
N ARG A 128 2.84 12.50 -6.66
CA ARG A 128 3.13 11.55 -5.58
C ARG A 128 2.49 11.99 -4.27
N ILE A 129 2.05 11.02 -3.47
CA ILE A 129 1.48 11.24 -2.14
C ILE A 129 2.50 10.81 -1.11
N PHE A 130 2.74 11.65 -0.13
CA PHE A 130 3.66 11.39 0.97
C PHE A 130 2.94 10.97 2.25
N GLU A 131 3.70 10.44 3.21
CA GLU A 131 3.18 9.90 4.46
C GLU A 131 2.41 10.94 5.31
N ASP A 132 2.80 12.20 5.22
CA ASP A 132 2.10 13.31 5.88
C ASP A 132 0.80 13.74 5.17
N GLY A 133 0.43 13.03 4.09
CA GLY A 133 -0.73 13.34 3.26
C GLY A 133 -0.47 14.45 2.23
N SER A 134 0.73 15.01 2.17
CA SER A 134 1.08 16.01 1.16
C SER A 134 1.16 15.38 -0.23
N ILE A 135 0.76 16.15 -1.24
CA ILE A 135 0.86 15.77 -2.65
C ILE A 135 1.93 16.65 -3.30
N GLN A 136 2.82 16.03 -4.05
CA GLN A 136 3.86 16.75 -4.79
C GLN A 136 3.78 16.47 -6.30
N PRO A 137 4.17 17.44 -7.13
CA PRO A 137 4.21 17.25 -8.58
C PRO A 137 5.38 16.32 -8.94
N ASN A 138 5.19 15.47 -9.95
CA ASN A 138 6.24 14.64 -10.54
C ASN A 138 6.40 14.94 -12.04
N LEU A 139 5.35 14.71 -12.84
CA LEU A 139 5.29 15.10 -14.26
C LEU A 139 4.45 16.37 -14.48
N LEU A 140 4.01 17.02 -13.41
CA LEU A 140 3.30 18.30 -13.42
C LEU A 140 4.23 19.47 -13.10
N SER A 141 3.91 20.65 -13.59
CA SER A 141 4.57 21.88 -13.20
C SER A 141 4.15 22.36 -11.81
N GLU A 142 2.94 22.02 -11.38
CA GLU A 142 2.37 22.34 -10.07
C GLU A 142 1.27 21.33 -9.69
N VAL A 143 0.98 21.17 -8.40
CA VAL A 143 -0.19 20.42 -7.95
C VAL A 143 -1.45 21.27 -8.15
N PRO A 144 -2.52 20.74 -8.80
CA PRO A 144 -3.79 21.45 -8.91
C PRO A 144 -4.37 21.79 -7.53
N SER A 145 -4.91 22.99 -7.42
CA SER A 145 -5.61 23.47 -6.22
C SER A 145 -6.68 24.49 -6.60
N GLN A 146 -7.61 24.76 -5.69
CA GLN A 146 -8.55 25.85 -5.91
C GLN A 146 -7.86 27.22 -5.96
N ALA A 147 -6.76 27.38 -5.22
CA ALA A 147 -6.00 28.63 -5.14
C ALA A 147 -5.31 28.99 -6.47
N ASN A 148 -4.81 28.00 -7.24
CA ASN A 148 -4.18 28.23 -8.54
C ASN A 148 -5.15 28.04 -9.73
N GLY A 149 -6.46 27.85 -9.44
CA GLY A 149 -7.49 27.61 -10.44
C GLY A 149 -7.40 26.24 -11.13
N GLY A 150 -6.60 25.33 -10.59
CA GLY A 150 -6.48 23.96 -11.09
C GLY A 150 -7.62 23.05 -10.63
N ILE A 151 -8.44 23.47 -9.66
CA ILE A 151 -9.61 22.73 -9.17
C ILE A 151 -10.78 23.69 -9.04
N ASN A 152 -11.96 23.32 -9.57
CA ASN A 152 -13.17 24.09 -9.38
C ASN A 152 -13.73 23.96 -7.94
N ALA A 153 -14.66 24.84 -7.56
CA ALA A 153 -15.22 24.87 -6.20
C ALA A 153 -15.99 23.60 -5.82
N GLU A 154 -16.58 22.94 -6.82
CA GLU A 154 -17.40 21.73 -6.67
C GLU A 154 -16.58 20.45 -6.63
N LEU A 155 -15.25 20.50 -6.78
CA LEU A 155 -14.35 19.34 -6.89
C LEU A 155 -14.75 18.33 -7.98
N THR A 156 -15.28 18.85 -9.09
CA THR A 156 -15.73 18.07 -10.25
C THR A 156 -14.90 18.31 -11.51
N GLU A 157 -14.08 19.36 -11.54
CA GLU A 157 -13.20 19.65 -12.66
C GLU A 157 -11.79 19.95 -12.17
N ILE A 158 -10.81 19.20 -12.70
CA ILE A 158 -9.39 19.30 -12.35
C ILE A 158 -8.60 19.60 -13.62
N THR A 159 -7.79 20.64 -13.59
CA THR A 159 -6.87 21.01 -14.66
C THR A 159 -5.43 20.66 -14.27
N PHE A 160 -4.83 19.72 -14.97
CA PHE A 160 -3.43 19.37 -14.84
C PHE A 160 -2.58 20.16 -15.85
N ARG A 161 -1.49 20.75 -15.38
CA ARG A 161 -0.47 21.41 -16.20
C ARG A 161 0.79 20.56 -16.18
N LEU A 162 1.11 19.92 -17.30
CA LEU A 162 2.26 19.04 -17.45
C LEU A 162 3.57 19.85 -17.40
N GLN A 163 4.64 19.21 -16.96
CA GLN A 163 5.97 19.80 -16.94
C GLN A 163 6.50 19.92 -18.38
N PRO A 164 6.87 21.11 -18.86
CA PRO A 164 7.38 21.28 -20.22
C PRO A 164 8.76 20.62 -20.39
N GLY A 165 9.02 20.09 -21.58
CA GLY A 165 10.30 19.52 -21.97
C GLY A 165 10.55 18.09 -21.48
N VAL A 166 9.57 17.45 -20.85
CA VAL A 166 9.63 16.01 -20.55
C VAL A 166 9.47 15.23 -21.85
N VAL A 167 10.31 14.21 -22.02
CA VAL A 167 10.25 13.29 -23.16
C VAL A 167 10.27 11.84 -22.68
N TRP A 168 9.73 10.95 -23.49
CA TRP A 168 9.88 9.51 -23.33
C TRP A 168 11.33 9.09 -23.57
N SER A 169 11.71 7.91 -23.15
CA SER A 169 13.09 7.43 -23.26
C SER A 169 13.58 7.27 -24.71
N ASP A 170 12.66 7.20 -25.67
CA ASP A 170 12.97 7.21 -27.12
C ASP A 170 13.08 8.62 -27.71
N GLY A 171 12.91 9.67 -26.90
CA GLY A 171 13.00 11.07 -27.31
C GLY A 171 11.67 11.69 -27.79
N THR A 172 10.59 10.92 -27.87
CA THR A 172 9.26 11.43 -28.22
C THR A 172 8.74 12.36 -27.10
N PRO A 173 8.14 13.53 -27.39
CA PRO A 173 7.58 14.41 -26.36
C PRO A 173 6.49 13.72 -25.54
N PHE A 174 6.53 13.91 -24.23
CA PHE A 174 5.43 13.57 -23.32
C PHE A 174 4.37 14.65 -23.37
N THR A 175 3.12 14.29 -23.65
CA THR A 175 2.04 15.25 -23.88
C THR A 175 0.74 14.87 -23.16
N ALA A 176 -0.21 15.78 -23.16
CA ALA A 176 -1.56 15.58 -22.65
C ALA A 176 -2.29 14.40 -23.31
N ASP A 177 -1.99 14.10 -24.58
CA ASP A 177 -2.54 12.95 -25.28
C ASP A 177 -2.16 11.61 -24.63
N ASP A 178 -0.97 11.50 -24.03
CA ASP A 178 -0.54 10.28 -23.33
C ASP A 178 -1.38 10.04 -22.07
N VAL A 179 -1.77 11.11 -21.38
CA VAL A 179 -2.64 11.03 -20.20
C VAL A 179 -4.06 10.60 -20.60
N VAL A 180 -4.60 11.19 -21.66
CA VAL A 180 -5.91 10.80 -22.22
C VAL A 180 -5.89 9.36 -22.69
N PHE A 181 -4.82 8.95 -23.39
CA PHE A 181 -4.64 7.58 -23.85
C PHE A 181 -4.57 6.60 -22.68
N THR A 182 -3.84 6.93 -21.60
CA THR A 182 -3.73 6.08 -20.42
C THR A 182 -5.10 5.79 -19.81
N HIS A 183 -5.96 6.81 -19.70
CA HIS A 183 -7.34 6.61 -19.25
C HIS A 183 -8.10 5.63 -20.15
N GLN A 184 -8.03 5.82 -21.48
CA GLN A 184 -8.71 4.94 -22.44
C GLN A 184 -8.20 3.50 -22.33
N TRP A 185 -6.89 3.33 -22.20
CA TRP A 185 -6.26 2.02 -22.10
C TRP A 185 -6.65 1.31 -20.79
N VAL A 186 -6.58 2.01 -19.65
CA VAL A 186 -6.86 1.44 -18.34
C VAL A 186 -8.34 1.08 -18.17
N THR A 187 -9.24 1.84 -18.77
CA THR A 187 -10.70 1.61 -18.69
C THR A 187 -11.22 0.62 -19.72
N ASP A 188 -10.43 0.23 -20.72
CA ASP A 188 -10.80 -0.83 -21.66
C ASP A 188 -10.66 -2.22 -21.00
N PRO A 189 -11.77 -2.96 -20.81
CA PRO A 189 -11.73 -4.28 -20.21
C PRO A 189 -10.84 -5.30 -20.96
N ALA A 190 -10.61 -5.07 -22.26
CA ALA A 190 -9.76 -5.96 -23.06
C ALA A 190 -8.30 -5.96 -22.60
N ASN A 191 -7.84 -4.91 -21.92
CA ASN A 191 -6.48 -4.78 -21.43
C ASN A 191 -6.26 -5.43 -20.03
N GLY A 192 -7.33 -5.82 -19.34
CA GLY A 192 -7.26 -6.50 -18.05
C GLY A 192 -6.59 -5.68 -16.94
N ALA A 193 -6.72 -4.35 -16.98
CA ALA A 193 -6.10 -3.46 -16.00
C ALA A 193 -6.74 -3.63 -14.62
N LEU A 194 -5.90 -3.94 -13.61
CA LEU A 194 -6.31 -4.08 -12.21
C LEU A 194 -6.49 -2.72 -11.52
N SER A 195 -6.00 -1.66 -12.14
CA SER A 195 -6.07 -0.27 -11.67
C SER A 195 -7.27 0.52 -12.21
N SER A 196 -8.21 -0.13 -12.91
CA SER A 196 -9.27 0.53 -13.67
C SER A 196 -10.29 1.30 -12.81
N GLU A 197 -10.53 0.88 -11.57
CA GLU A 197 -11.60 1.42 -10.73
C GLU A 197 -11.52 2.95 -10.54
N PRO A 198 -10.42 3.57 -10.07
CA PRO A 198 -10.38 5.01 -9.88
C PRO A 198 -10.43 5.79 -11.21
N TRP A 199 -9.93 5.22 -12.31
CA TRP A 199 -10.03 5.80 -13.63
C TRP A 199 -11.46 5.77 -14.19
N ALA A 200 -12.22 4.74 -13.90
CA ALA A 200 -13.61 4.59 -14.34
C ALA A 200 -14.56 5.62 -13.69
N ARG A 201 -14.14 6.29 -12.62
CA ARG A 201 -14.90 7.41 -12.01
C ARG A 201 -14.83 8.70 -12.84
N ILE A 202 -13.90 8.81 -13.77
CA ILE A 202 -13.72 9.98 -14.64
C ILE A 202 -14.79 9.94 -15.71
N SER A 203 -15.62 11.00 -15.79
CA SER A 203 -16.65 11.12 -16.82
C SER A 203 -16.12 11.65 -18.14
N GLU A 204 -15.09 12.49 -18.10
CA GLU A 204 -14.45 13.06 -19.28
C GLU A 204 -12.99 13.41 -18.97
N ILE A 205 -12.10 13.13 -19.90
CA ILE A 205 -10.70 13.56 -19.87
C ILE A 205 -10.33 14.12 -21.25
N THR A 206 -9.78 15.33 -21.28
CA THR A 206 -9.53 16.05 -22.52
C THR A 206 -8.16 16.70 -22.51
N ALA A 207 -7.38 16.51 -23.58
CA ALA A 207 -6.21 17.31 -23.89
C ALA A 207 -6.69 18.66 -24.50
N VAL A 208 -6.44 19.75 -23.78
CA VAL A 208 -6.77 21.11 -24.25
C VAL A 208 -5.69 21.65 -25.20
N ASP A 209 -4.46 21.34 -24.84
CA ASP A 209 -3.25 21.56 -25.64
C ASP A 209 -2.21 20.48 -25.23
N ASP A 210 -1.00 20.54 -25.78
CA ASP A 210 0.06 19.55 -25.55
C ASP A 210 0.44 19.39 -24.06
N LEU A 211 0.21 20.41 -23.22
CA LEU A 211 0.63 20.44 -21.83
C LEU A 211 -0.52 20.62 -20.83
N THR A 212 -1.77 20.64 -21.30
CA THR A 212 -2.93 20.88 -20.44
C THR A 212 -3.96 19.78 -20.59
N VAL A 213 -4.27 19.10 -19.48
CA VAL A 213 -5.32 18.06 -19.37
C VAL A 213 -6.42 18.56 -18.45
N VAL A 214 -7.66 18.44 -18.89
CA VAL A 214 -8.84 18.67 -18.04
C VAL A 214 -9.54 17.35 -17.78
N VAL A 215 -9.76 17.06 -16.51
CA VAL A 215 -10.45 15.86 -16.01
C VAL A 215 -11.75 16.29 -15.36
N ARG A 216 -12.87 15.62 -15.71
CA ARG A 216 -14.18 15.86 -15.13
C ARG A 216 -14.72 14.63 -14.46
N TYR A 217 -15.29 14.83 -13.29
CA TYR A 217 -16.02 13.83 -12.52
C TYR A 217 -17.51 14.14 -12.57
N PRO A 218 -18.40 13.12 -12.60
CA PRO A 218 -19.84 13.33 -12.67
C PRO A 218 -20.42 13.98 -11.40
N GLN A 219 -19.63 13.94 -10.31
CA GLN A 219 -19.98 14.46 -9.00
C GLN A 219 -18.71 14.79 -8.22
N LEU A 220 -18.84 15.42 -7.05
CA LEU A 220 -17.75 15.70 -6.12
C LEU A 220 -16.90 14.46 -5.89
N ASN A 221 -15.59 14.58 -6.06
CA ASN A 221 -14.63 13.50 -5.80
C ASN A 221 -13.52 13.99 -4.87
N LEU A 222 -13.58 13.61 -3.60
CA LEU A 222 -12.56 13.94 -2.61
C LEU A 222 -11.21 13.27 -2.90
N ASN A 223 -11.23 12.18 -3.67
CA ASN A 223 -10.04 11.38 -4.02
C ASN A 223 -9.63 11.56 -5.50
N TRP A 224 -9.89 12.75 -6.06
CA TRP A 224 -9.63 13.09 -7.46
C TRP A 224 -8.19 12.82 -7.93
N TYR A 225 -7.23 12.85 -7.00
CA TYR A 225 -5.81 12.66 -7.26
C TYR A 225 -5.38 11.19 -7.35
N GLU A 226 -6.17 10.26 -6.82
CA GLU A 226 -5.81 8.84 -6.70
C GLU A 226 -5.36 8.20 -8.02
N PRO A 227 -6.07 8.37 -9.15
CA PRO A 227 -5.66 7.76 -10.42
C PRO A 227 -4.39 8.36 -11.03
N PHE A 228 -3.78 9.39 -10.42
CA PHE A 228 -2.63 10.09 -10.97
C PHE A 228 -1.43 10.14 -10.02
N ALA A 229 -1.53 9.57 -8.82
CA ALA A 229 -0.60 9.89 -7.73
C ALA A 229 0.14 8.69 -7.13
N THR A 230 -0.16 7.47 -7.52
CA THR A 230 0.58 6.27 -7.10
C THR A 230 1.12 5.51 -8.30
N GLN A 231 2.13 4.69 -8.10
CA GLN A 231 2.73 3.95 -9.20
C GLN A 231 1.76 2.95 -9.84
N GLN A 232 1.05 2.16 -9.02
CA GLN A 232 0.12 1.16 -9.52
C GLN A 232 -1.05 1.75 -10.29
N LEU A 233 -1.60 2.85 -9.76
CA LEU A 233 -2.81 3.43 -10.31
C LEU A 233 -2.53 4.47 -11.39
N GLY A 234 -1.40 5.19 -11.31
CA GLY A 234 -1.19 6.44 -12.01
C GLY A 234 0.01 6.50 -12.97
N ALA A 235 0.71 5.41 -13.22
CA ALA A 235 1.77 5.39 -14.22
C ALA A 235 1.21 5.75 -15.60
N ILE A 236 1.81 6.75 -16.27
CA ILE A 236 1.34 7.18 -17.60
C ILE A 236 1.97 6.30 -18.67
N TYR A 237 1.18 5.95 -19.70
CA TYR A 237 1.61 5.12 -20.82
C TYR A 237 1.87 5.94 -22.07
N PRO A 238 2.94 5.62 -22.84
CA PRO A 238 3.28 6.29 -24.09
C PRO A 238 2.33 5.84 -25.22
N LYS A 239 1.41 6.72 -25.61
CA LYS A 239 0.40 6.46 -26.65
C LYS A 239 1.02 5.89 -27.92
N HIS A 240 2.02 6.59 -28.47
CA HIS A 240 2.68 6.23 -29.73
C HIS A 240 3.31 4.83 -29.69
N TYR A 241 3.89 4.45 -28.56
CA TYR A 241 4.56 3.16 -28.39
C TYR A 241 3.55 2.01 -28.27
N VAL A 242 2.52 2.18 -27.42
CA VAL A 242 1.51 1.16 -27.19
C VAL A 242 0.63 0.96 -28.43
N GLU A 243 0.22 2.03 -29.13
CA GLU A 243 -0.53 1.93 -30.39
C GLU A 243 0.28 1.27 -31.52
N ALA A 244 1.60 1.38 -31.49
CA ALA A 244 2.49 0.66 -32.41
C ALA A 244 2.71 -0.82 -32.04
N GLY A 245 2.08 -1.32 -30.98
CA GLY A 245 2.22 -2.70 -30.48
C GLY A 245 3.41 -2.90 -29.54
N GLY A 246 3.88 -1.84 -28.91
CA GLY A 246 4.95 -1.86 -27.91
C GLY A 246 4.56 -2.64 -26.65
N ASP A 247 5.53 -3.33 -26.07
CA ASP A 247 5.35 -4.19 -24.91
C ASP A 247 5.70 -3.47 -23.60
N MET A 248 4.68 -3.08 -22.85
CA MET A 248 4.85 -2.47 -21.52
C MET A 248 5.20 -3.47 -20.43
N GLN A 249 5.14 -4.78 -20.69
CA GLN A 249 5.46 -5.82 -19.70
C GLN A 249 6.95 -6.13 -19.61
N THR A 250 7.64 -6.24 -20.74
CA THR A 250 9.03 -6.71 -20.75
C THR A 250 10.01 -5.70 -21.35
N ALA A 251 9.49 -4.74 -22.12
CA ALA A 251 10.29 -3.72 -22.78
C ALA A 251 9.62 -2.32 -22.71
N PRO A 252 9.14 -1.87 -21.53
CA PRO A 252 8.48 -0.58 -21.43
C PRO A 252 9.43 0.56 -21.78
N ILE A 253 8.90 1.59 -22.42
CA ILE A 253 9.50 2.91 -22.45
C ILE A 253 8.80 3.83 -21.44
N GLY A 254 9.53 4.80 -20.88
CA GLY A 254 8.99 5.66 -19.86
C GLY A 254 9.68 7.02 -19.78
N THR A 255 9.20 7.87 -18.89
CA THR A 255 9.81 9.15 -18.54
C THR A 255 10.81 9.02 -17.40
N GLY A 256 10.91 7.83 -16.80
CA GLY A 256 11.71 7.54 -15.62
C GLY A 256 13.23 7.55 -15.86
N PRO A 257 13.99 7.41 -14.76
CA PRO A 257 15.45 7.59 -14.80
C PRO A 257 16.24 6.48 -15.52
N PHE A 258 15.62 5.32 -15.78
CA PHE A 258 16.30 4.19 -16.41
C PHE A 258 15.49 3.63 -17.58
N VAL A 259 16.17 2.91 -18.47
CA VAL A 259 15.59 2.15 -19.58
C VAL A 259 15.96 0.69 -19.46
N VAL A 260 15.11 -0.20 -19.97
CA VAL A 260 15.33 -1.65 -19.95
C VAL A 260 16.28 -2.03 -21.07
N ASP A 261 17.42 -2.64 -20.73
CA ASP A 261 18.35 -3.23 -21.69
C ASP A 261 18.03 -4.70 -21.95
N SER A 262 17.69 -5.45 -20.89
CA SER A 262 17.26 -6.83 -21.01
C SER A 262 16.30 -7.22 -19.88
N PHE A 263 15.34 -8.09 -20.21
CA PHE A 263 14.35 -8.61 -19.28
C PHE A 263 14.29 -10.14 -19.36
N ALA A 264 14.66 -10.80 -18.27
CA ALA A 264 14.46 -12.24 -18.08
C ALA A 264 13.49 -12.44 -16.92
N SER A 265 12.25 -12.78 -17.26
CA SER A 265 11.17 -12.98 -16.27
C SER A 265 11.57 -14.01 -15.22
N ASN A 266 11.27 -13.74 -13.94
CA ASN A 266 11.63 -14.55 -12.79
C ASN A 266 13.15 -14.70 -12.53
N ASP A 267 13.99 -13.91 -13.15
CA ASP A 267 15.46 -13.99 -12.95
C ASP A 267 16.07 -12.59 -12.83
N GLN A 268 16.28 -11.88 -13.92
CA GLN A 268 17.10 -10.67 -13.95
C GLN A 268 16.57 -9.63 -14.92
N ILE A 269 16.69 -8.38 -14.53
CA ILE A 269 16.46 -7.23 -15.40
C ILE A 269 17.69 -6.33 -15.33
N ILE A 270 18.22 -5.96 -16.47
CA ILE A 270 19.30 -4.98 -16.58
C ILE A 270 18.72 -3.69 -17.14
N PHE A 271 19.06 -2.59 -16.49
CA PHE A 271 18.69 -1.26 -16.90
C PHE A 271 19.93 -0.39 -17.10
N SER A 272 19.87 0.54 -18.03
CA SER A 272 20.84 1.63 -18.18
C SER A 272 20.19 2.98 -17.88
N ALA A 273 21.03 3.97 -17.54
CA ALA A 273 20.57 5.33 -17.28
C ALA A 273 19.88 5.91 -18.53
N ASN A 274 18.68 6.47 -18.35
CA ASN A 274 17.93 7.10 -19.40
C ASN A 274 18.63 8.42 -19.84
N ALA A 275 19.19 8.42 -21.06
CA ALA A 275 19.86 9.59 -21.61
C ALA A 275 18.93 10.80 -21.79
N SER A 276 17.63 10.54 -21.98
CA SER A 276 16.56 11.53 -22.17
C SER A 276 15.93 11.98 -20.86
N TYR A 277 16.40 11.49 -19.69
CA TYR A 277 15.82 11.86 -18.41
C TYR A 277 15.91 13.37 -18.17
N ARG A 278 14.82 13.98 -17.70
CA ARG A 278 14.61 15.42 -17.56
C ARG A 278 15.67 16.18 -16.74
N ASP A 279 16.34 15.51 -15.78
CA ASP A 279 17.50 16.07 -15.09
C ASP A 279 18.78 15.54 -15.77
N PRO A 280 19.60 16.41 -16.39
CA PRO A 280 20.78 15.97 -17.14
C PRO A 280 21.88 15.36 -16.26
N ASN A 281 21.84 15.58 -14.93
CA ASN A 281 22.82 15.03 -14.00
C ASN A 281 22.36 13.71 -13.38
N LYS A 282 21.15 13.26 -13.59
CA LYS A 282 20.57 12.05 -13.00
C LYS A 282 20.22 11.01 -14.06
N PRO A 283 20.09 9.74 -13.66
CA PRO A 283 20.41 9.15 -12.36
C PRO A 283 21.93 9.06 -12.13
N TYR A 284 22.38 8.92 -10.87
CA TYR A 284 23.82 8.84 -10.55
C TYR A 284 24.40 7.46 -10.82
N PHE A 285 23.62 6.41 -10.86
CA PHE A 285 24.04 5.08 -11.33
C PHE A 285 23.95 4.98 -12.85
N ALA A 286 24.98 4.38 -13.46
CA ALA A 286 25.01 4.13 -14.92
C ALA A 286 24.09 2.98 -15.31
N THR A 287 24.05 1.94 -14.47
CA THR A 287 23.27 0.72 -14.69
C THR A 287 22.61 0.27 -13.40
N VAL A 288 21.50 -0.44 -13.54
CA VAL A 288 20.85 -1.17 -12.44
C VAL A 288 20.76 -2.63 -12.82
N ASN A 289 21.27 -3.49 -11.95
CA ASN A 289 21.12 -4.92 -12.03
C ASN A 289 20.10 -5.35 -10.97
N LEU A 290 18.87 -5.61 -11.39
CA LEU A 290 17.81 -6.11 -10.53
C LEU A 290 17.68 -7.61 -10.71
N ARG A 291 18.06 -8.38 -9.70
CA ARG A 291 17.95 -9.82 -9.71
C ARG A 291 16.81 -10.29 -8.83
N GLY A 292 16.04 -11.24 -9.34
CA GLY A 292 14.87 -11.79 -8.68
C GLY A 292 15.05 -13.25 -8.25
N GLY A 293 14.13 -13.68 -7.37
CA GLY A 293 14.07 -15.05 -6.90
C GLY A 293 15.07 -15.43 -5.81
N GLY A 294 14.89 -16.59 -5.24
CA GLY A 294 15.76 -17.14 -4.22
C GLY A 294 15.21 -17.02 -2.79
N ASP A 295 16.11 -17.05 -1.83
CA ASP A 295 15.82 -17.07 -0.40
C ASP A 295 16.17 -15.70 0.22
N VAL A 296 15.27 -15.19 1.08
CA VAL A 296 15.42 -13.88 1.70
C VAL A 296 16.64 -13.80 2.63
N ALA A 297 16.96 -14.88 3.35
CA ALA A 297 18.11 -14.89 4.25
C ALA A 297 19.41 -14.78 3.47
N THR A 298 19.57 -15.57 2.40
CA THR A 298 20.70 -15.47 1.48
C THR A 298 20.82 -14.10 0.84
N ALA A 299 19.70 -13.50 0.41
CA ALA A 299 19.69 -12.15 -0.15
C ALA A 299 20.16 -11.10 0.86
N VAL A 300 19.65 -11.15 2.10
CA VAL A 300 20.08 -10.22 3.17
C VAL A 300 21.55 -10.40 3.51
N GLN A 301 22.03 -11.64 3.67
CA GLN A 301 23.46 -11.92 3.93
C GLN A 301 24.36 -11.29 2.86
N SER A 302 23.96 -11.38 1.59
CA SER A 302 24.75 -10.83 0.49
C SER A 302 24.87 -9.30 0.49
N VAL A 303 23.98 -8.60 1.18
CA VAL A 303 24.05 -7.15 1.39
C VAL A 303 24.75 -6.80 2.69
N VAL A 304 24.33 -7.41 3.83
CA VAL A 304 24.74 -6.93 5.15
C VAL A 304 25.98 -7.65 5.70
N GLN A 305 26.35 -8.81 5.16
CA GLN A 305 27.56 -9.56 5.58
C GLN A 305 28.69 -9.50 4.56
N THR A 306 28.40 -9.81 3.28
CA THR A 306 29.44 -9.88 2.25
C THR A 306 29.60 -8.57 1.48
N GLY A 307 28.57 -7.77 1.37
CA GLY A 307 28.57 -6.52 0.61
C GLY A 307 28.56 -6.72 -0.92
N ASP A 308 28.22 -7.91 -1.40
CA ASP A 308 28.18 -8.22 -2.84
C ASP A 308 27.04 -7.49 -3.56
N TRP A 309 25.96 -7.16 -2.83
CA TRP A 309 24.78 -6.44 -3.30
C TRP A 309 24.54 -5.17 -2.49
N ASP A 310 23.75 -4.25 -3.03
CA ASP A 310 23.52 -2.93 -2.41
C ASP A 310 22.24 -2.86 -1.62
N TYR A 311 21.20 -3.61 -2.04
CA TYR A 311 19.86 -3.47 -1.50
C TYR A 311 19.05 -4.74 -1.66
N VAL A 312 18.28 -5.10 -0.64
CA VAL A 312 17.23 -6.13 -0.69
C VAL A 312 15.90 -5.51 -0.32
N TRP A 313 14.91 -5.69 -1.19
CA TRP A 313 13.56 -5.25 -0.98
C TRP A 313 12.75 -6.24 -0.15
N ASN A 314 11.86 -5.73 0.73
CA ASN A 314 10.84 -6.49 1.47
C ASN A 314 11.43 -7.62 2.33
N VAL A 315 12.34 -7.27 3.23
CA VAL A 315 12.96 -8.24 4.14
C VAL A 315 11.93 -8.83 5.10
N GLN A 316 11.85 -10.14 5.13
CA GLN A 316 11.02 -10.95 6.03
C GLN A 316 11.90 -12.01 6.67
N LEU A 317 12.49 -11.67 7.81
CA LEU A 317 13.37 -12.56 8.58
C LEU A 317 13.04 -12.44 10.07
N GLU A 318 13.28 -13.53 10.77
CA GLU A 318 13.20 -13.59 12.21
C GLU A 318 14.24 -12.64 12.85
N PRO A 319 13.91 -11.97 13.97
CA PRO A 319 14.78 -10.97 14.60
C PRO A 319 16.17 -11.48 14.97
N ASP A 320 16.28 -12.75 15.40
CA ASP A 320 17.56 -13.37 15.74
C ASP A 320 18.51 -13.44 14.54
N LEU A 321 17.99 -13.79 13.36
CA LEU A 321 18.75 -13.84 12.13
C LEU A 321 19.20 -12.44 11.66
N ILE A 322 18.33 -11.44 11.81
CA ILE A 322 18.68 -10.03 11.49
C ILE A 322 19.85 -9.60 12.38
N THR A 323 19.79 -9.88 13.68
CA THR A 323 20.85 -9.56 14.64
C THR A 323 22.16 -10.27 14.28
N GLU A 324 22.12 -11.55 13.95
CA GLU A 324 23.28 -12.32 13.52
C GLU A 324 23.92 -11.74 12.25
N PHE A 325 23.11 -11.49 11.23
CA PHE A 325 23.63 -11.07 9.91
C PHE A 325 24.19 -9.65 9.90
N THR A 326 23.66 -8.75 10.73
CA THR A 326 24.12 -7.35 10.81
C THR A 326 25.31 -7.15 11.75
N SER A 327 25.76 -8.19 12.47
CA SER A 327 26.79 -8.10 13.51
C SER A 327 28.15 -7.60 13.05
N ASN A 328 28.52 -7.76 11.77
CA ASN A 328 29.80 -7.34 11.20
C ASN A 328 29.82 -5.90 10.64
N GLY A 329 28.66 -5.21 10.62
CA GLY A 329 28.56 -3.79 10.28
C GLY A 329 28.76 -3.42 8.81
N VAL A 330 28.68 -4.36 7.85
CA VAL A 330 28.78 -4.09 6.41
C VAL A 330 27.52 -3.40 5.87
N GLY A 331 26.38 -3.77 6.42
CA GLY A 331 25.09 -3.20 6.08
C GLY A 331 24.13 -3.22 7.26
N GLN A 332 22.90 -2.82 7.02
CA GLN A 332 21.84 -2.75 8.03
C GLN A 332 20.49 -3.18 7.46
N VAL A 333 19.61 -3.67 8.33
CA VAL A 333 18.20 -3.93 8.02
C VAL A 333 17.35 -2.82 8.63
N ARG A 334 16.40 -2.33 7.86
CA ARG A 334 15.42 -1.33 8.29
C ARG A 334 14.03 -1.92 8.22
N ALA A 335 13.22 -1.65 9.26
CA ALA A 335 11.83 -2.07 9.32
C ALA A 335 10.99 -0.98 9.97
N GLN A 336 9.93 -0.57 9.29
CA GLN A 336 8.95 0.40 9.80
C GLN A 336 7.56 -0.01 9.34
N ALA A 337 6.71 -0.43 10.27
CA ALA A 337 5.32 -0.73 9.99
C ALA A 337 4.54 0.54 9.65
N ARG A 338 3.69 0.43 8.64
CA ARG A 338 2.83 1.52 8.15
C ARG A 338 1.39 1.03 8.01
N THR A 339 0.89 0.91 6.79
CA THR A 339 -0.50 0.53 6.52
C THR A 339 -0.68 -0.97 6.28
N THR A 340 0.42 -1.72 6.14
CA THR A 340 0.38 -3.12 5.72
C THR A 340 0.09 -4.07 6.87
N ILE A 341 -0.83 -4.99 6.64
CA ILE A 341 -1.26 -6.01 7.60
C ILE A 341 -1.03 -7.39 7.00
N GLU A 342 -0.25 -8.23 7.67
CA GLU A 342 -0.23 -9.67 7.41
C GLU A 342 -1.50 -10.28 7.98
N ARG A 343 -2.25 -11.04 7.19
CA ARG A 343 -3.55 -11.58 7.60
C ARG A 343 -3.86 -12.92 6.98
N ILE A 344 -4.66 -13.71 7.67
CA ILE A 344 -5.28 -14.92 7.12
C ILE A 344 -6.65 -14.51 6.61
N ASN A 345 -6.85 -14.63 5.29
CA ASN A 345 -8.11 -14.32 4.62
C ASN A 345 -8.96 -15.59 4.51
N PHE A 346 -10.27 -15.43 4.64
CA PHE A 346 -11.23 -16.51 4.49
C PHE A 346 -11.91 -16.45 3.13
N ASN A 347 -11.98 -17.58 2.44
CA ASN A 347 -12.83 -17.74 1.26
C ASN A 347 -14.27 -18.03 1.73
N LEU A 348 -15.20 -17.15 1.44
CA LEU A 348 -16.60 -17.31 1.87
C LEU A 348 -17.43 -18.11 0.86
N SER A 349 -16.84 -18.52 -0.28
CA SER A 349 -17.43 -19.44 -1.23
C SER A 349 -16.74 -20.82 -1.18
N ASP A 350 -17.46 -21.87 -1.55
CA ASP A 350 -16.93 -23.23 -1.56
C ASP A 350 -15.90 -23.40 -2.69
N PRO A 351 -14.61 -23.63 -2.36
CA PRO A 351 -13.56 -23.80 -3.35
C PRO A 351 -13.64 -25.16 -4.10
N ARG A 352 -14.55 -26.05 -3.72
CA ARG A 352 -14.69 -27.40 -4.29
C ARG A 352 -15.99 -27.57 -5.07
N ALA A 353 -17.00 -26.73 -4.79
CA ALA A 353 -18.27 -26.78 -5.50
C ALA A 353 -18.15 -26.06 -6.85
N GLN A 354 -18.65 -26.73 -7.89
CA GLN A 354 -18.71 -26.13 -9.22
C GLN A 354 -19.90 -25.17 -9.34
N GLY A 355 -19.62 -23.98 -9.81
CA GLY A 355 -20.58 -23.00 -10.26
C GLY A 355 -20.89 -23.13 -11.76
N PRO A 356 -21.51 -22.11 -12.37
CA PRO A 356 -21.67 -22.04 -13.83
C PRO A 356 -20.33 -22.24 -14.54
N ASP A 357 -20.37 -22.89 -15.70
CA ASP A 357 -19.21 -23.18 -16.55
C ASP A 357 -18.09 -24.00 -15.86
N GLY A 358 -18.40 -24.69 -14.77
CA GLY A 358 -17.46 -25.51 -14.02
C GLY A 358 -16.49 -24.73 -13.12
N GLN A 359 -16.69 -23.42 -12.96
CA GLN A 359 -15.88 -22.58 -12.11
C GLN A 359 -15.96 -23.03 -10.64
N LEU A 360 -14.80 -23.09 -9.96
CA LEU A 360 -14.71 -23.27 -8.50
C LEU A 360 -14.77 -21.91 -7.79
N SER A 361 -14.96 -21.91 -6.47
CA SER A 361 -15.09 -20.68 -5.66
C SER A 361 -16.13 -19.70 -6.23
N TYR A 362 -17.24 -20.22 -6.75
CA TYR A 362 -18.31 -19.38 -7.27
C TYR A 362 -19.05 -18.68 -6.12
N TRP A 363 -19.18 -17.36 -6.17
CA TRP A 363 -19.63 -16.53 -5.06
C TRP A 363 -21.03 -16.86 -4.51
N GLN A 364 -21.89 -17.50 -5.30
CA GLN A 364 -23.22 -17.96 -4.87
C GLN A 364 -23.23 -19.36 -4.25
N ASN A 365 -22.08 -20.03 -4.20
CA ASN A 365 -21.92 -21.30 -3.50
C ASN A 365 -21.26 -21.02 -2.14
N PRO A 366 -22.02 -20.86 -1.04
CA PRO A 366 -21.46 -20.53 0.26
C PRO A 366 -20.52 -21.64 0.76
N HIS A 367 -19.43 -21.25 1.40
CA HIS A 367 -18.46 -22.17 1.97
C HIS A 367 -19.11 -23.04 3.07
N PRO A 368 -18.99 -24.38 3.05
CA PRO A 368 -19.69 -25.26 4.00
C PRO A 368 -19.27 -25.05 5.48
N ILE A 369 -18.10 -24.48 5.73
CA ILE A 369 -17.53 -24.22 7.06
C ILE A 369 -17.42 -22.71 7.32
N LEU A 370 -16.74 -21.97 6.45
CA LEU A 370 -16.42 -20.57 6.66
C LEU A 370 -17.58 -19.60 6.43
N SER A 371 -18.71 -20.03 5.90
CA SER A 371 -19.95 -19.25 5.93
C SER A 371 -20.52 -19.10 7.35
N ASP A 372 -20.19 -20.03 8.28
CA ASP A 372 -20.54 -19.93 9.69
C ASP A 372 -19.63 -18.89 10.40
N ARG A 373 -20.23 -17.75 10.79
CA ARG A 373 -19.50 -16.68 11.48
C ARG A 373 -18.88 -17.14 12.80
N ALA A 374 -19.51 -18.10 13.50
CA ALA A 374 -19.00 -18.64 14.76
C ALA A 374 -17.63 -19.33 14.56
N VAL A 375 -17.46 -20.06 13.44
CA VAL A 375 -16.17 -20.69 13.10
C VAL A 375 -15.10 -19.61 12.85
N ARG A 376 -15.40 -18.55 12.08
CA ARG A 376 -14.44 -17.46 11.82
C ARG A 376 -14.05 -16.73 13.11
N GLN A 377 -15.02 -16.50 14.02
CA GLN A 377 -14.77 -15.92 15.33
C GLN A 377 -13.89 -16.83 16.19
N ALA A 378 -14.18 -18.12 16.25
CA ALA A 378 -13.40 -19.08 17.01
C ALA A 378 -11.96 -19.19 16.49
N ILE A 379 -11.74 -19.18 15.16
CA ILE A 379 -10.39 -19.12 14.56
C ILE A 379 -9.65 -17.87 15.04
N SER A 380 -10.31 -16.71 15.02
CA SER A 380 -9.70 -15.45 15.44
C SER A 380 -9.28 -15.42 16.91
N LEU A 381 -10.06 -16.05 17.79
CA LEU A 381 -9.74 -16.17 19.23
C LEU A 381 -8.76 -17.31 19.52
N GLY A 382 -8.71 -18.32 18.66
CA GLY A 382 -7.84 -19.48 18.80
C GLY A 382 -6.39 -19.25 18.39
N ILE A 383 -6.06 -18.09 17.81
CA ILE A 383 -4.71 -17.75 17.34
C ILE A 383 -4.03 -16.74 18.28
N ASP A 384 -2.92 -17.14 18.89
CA ASP A 384 -2.05 -16.29 19.71
C ASP A 384 -1.17 -15.42 18.79
N ARG A 385 -1.67 -14.25 18.46
CA ARG A 385 -0.99 -13.28 17.59
C ARG A 385 0.19 -12.61 18.28
N GLN A 386 0.16 -12.49 19.62
CA GLN A 386 1.30 -11.96 20.38
C GLN A 386 2.50 -12.90 20.28
N LEU A 387 2.28 -14.21 20.42
CA LEU A 387 3.34 -15.19 20.21
C LEU A 387 3.95 -15.11 18.80
N ILE A 388 3.10 -14.93 17.78
CA ILE A 388 3.54 -14.78 16.38
C ILE A 388 4.39 -13.51 16.22
N LEU A 389 3.92 -12.37 16.73
CA LEU A 389 4.66 -11.10 16.70
C LEU A 389 6.03 -11.23 17.37
N ASP A 390 6.07 -11.75 18.61
CA ASP A 390 7.28 -11.83 19.42
C ASP A 390 8.34 -12.78 18.85
N ARG A 391 7.91 -13.81 18.12
CA ARG A 391 8.81 -14.86 17.62
C ARG A 391 9.27 -14.66 16.18
N LEU A 392 8.41 -14.07 15.35
CA LEU A 392 8.61 -14.09 13.90
C LEU A 392 8.71 -12.69 13.28
N TYR A 393 8.31 -11.65 14.01
CA TYR A 393 8.31 -10.27 13.55
C TYR A 393 9.13 -9.37 14.48
N ASN A 394 9.39 -8.15 14.11
CA ASN A 394 10.13 -7.20 14.92
C ASN A 394 9.19 -6.36 15.81
N PRO A 395 9.03 -6.67 17.10
CA PRO A 395 8.12 -5.94 17.98
C PRO A 395 8.52 -4.47 18.24
N GLU A 396 9.75 -4.06 17.90
CA GLU A 396 10.17 -2.66 17.98
C GLU A 396 9.60 -1.81 16.83
N GLY A 397 9.39 -2.41 15.66
CA GLY A 397 8.88 -1.71 14.47
C GLY A 397 7.52 -2.19 13.98
N GLU A 398 6.99 -3.28 14.54
CA GLU A 398 5.75 -3.95 14.11
C GLU A 398 4.82 -4.14 15.31
N ARG A 399 3.50 -4.23 15.08
CA ARG A 399 2.52 -4.27 16.17
C ARG A 399 1.31 -5.12 15.82
N LEU A 400 0.54 -5.52 16.83
CA LEU A 400 -0.77 -6.11 16.62
C LEU A 400 -1.77 -5.05 16.15
N THR A 401 -2.74 -5.50 15.34
CA THR A 401 -3.93 -4.72 15.01
C THR A 401 -5.14 -5.64 14.94
N GLY A 402 -6.31 -5.11 15.29
CA GLY A 402 -7.61 -5.74 15.03
C GLY A 402 -8.31 -5.14 13.80
N ASN A 403 -7.78 -4.04 13.27
CA ASN A 403 -8.33 -3.33 12.12
C ASN A 403 -7.94 -3.99 10.79
N ILE A 404 -8.75 -3.78 9.77
CA ILE A 404 -8.46 -4.12 8.37
C ILE A 404 -7.72 -2.96 7.70
N ILE A 405 -7.91 -1.73 8.20
CA ILE A 405 -7.18 -0.53 7.82
C ILE A 405 -6.46 0.00 9.05
N THR A 406 -5.17 0.26 8.91
CA THR A 406 -4.30 0.80 9.97
C THR A 406 -3.26 1.75 9.40
N GLY A 407 -2.54 2.44 10.27
CA GLY A 407 -1.41 3.30 9.90
C GLY A 407 -1.77 4.76 9.65
N ASN A 408 -3.03 5.11 9.48
CA ASN A 408 -3.51 6.49 9.45
C ASN A 408 -4.62 6.69 10.50
N PRO A 409 -4.34 7.47 11.57
CA PRO A 409 -5.31 7.69 12.66
C PRO A 409 -6.64 8.33 12.21
N GLN A 410 -6.69 8.96 11.03
CA GLN A 410 -7.88 9.65 10.55
C GLN A 410 -9.02 8.66 10.21
N TRP A 411 -8.67 7.45 9.74
CA TRP A 411 -9.64 6.40 9.40
C TRP A 411 -9.36 5.03 10.01
N GLU A 412 -8.37 4.93 10.89
CA GLU A 412 -8.21 3.74 11.74
C GLU A 412 -9.34 3.70 12.79
N SER A 413 -10.10 2.60 12.85
CA SER A 413 -11.25 2.52 13.73
C SER A 413 -10.85 2.47 15.21
N PRO A 414 -11.38 3.37 16.05
CA PRO A 414 -11.22 3.32 17.49
C PRO A 414 -12.12 2.27 18.17
N ASN A 415 -13.07 1.69 17.44
CA ASN A 415 -14.07 0.75 17.96
C ASN A 415 -13.55 -0.68 18.04
N VAL A 416 -12.44 -0.95 17.37
CA VAL A 416 -11.85 -2.28 17.27
C VAL A 416 -10.77 -2.44 18.32
N SER A 417 -10.96 -3.40 19.22
CA SER A 417 -9.91 -3.88 20.11
C SER A 417 -9.09 -4.99 19.45
N ASN A 418 -7.84 -5.15 19.84
CA ASN A 418 -7.10 -6.36 19.53
C ASN A 418 -7.82 -7.55 20.18
N TRP A 419 -8.13 -8.56 19.37
CA TRP A 419 -8.74 -9.78 19.90
C TRP A 419 -7.74 -10.49 20.80
N ALA A 420 -8.15 -10.73 22.05
CA ALA A 420 -7.35 -11.52 22.96
C ALA A 420 -7.29 -12.98 22.45
N TYR A 421 -6.16 -13.64 22.67
CA TYR A 421 -6.07 -15.09 22.55
C TYR A 421 -6.90 -15.73 23.66
N ASP A 422 -7.97 -16.42 23.29
CA ASP A 422 -8.89 -17.10 24.23
C ASP A 422 -9.40 -18.40 23.62
N PRO A 423 -8.59 -19.49 23.72
CA PRO A 423 -8.98 -20.79 23.19
C PRO A 423 -10.16 -21.42 23.94
N ASP A 424 -10.41 -21.06 25.20
CA ASP A 424 -11.56 -21.55 25.94
C ASP A 424 -12.86 -20.95 25.41
N GLN A 425 -12.88 -19.64 25.18
CA GLN A 425 -13.98 -18.96 24.52
C GLN A 425 -14.18 -19.46 23.08
N ALA A 426 -13.10 -19.71 22.34
CA ALA A 426 -13.18 -20.28 21.01
C ALA A 426 -13.85 -21.66 21.01
N ASN A 427 -13.50 -22.54 21.97
CA ASN A 427 -14.15 -23.83 22.15
C ASN A 427 -15.64 -23.69 22.47
N GLN A 428 -16.02 -22.77 23.40
CA GLN A 428 -17.41 -22.54 23.76
C GLN A 428 -18.24 -22.07 22.56
N ILE A 429 -17.71 -21.13 21.75
CA ILE A 429 -18.38 -20.63 20.54
C ILE A 429 -18.64 -21.77 19.56
N LEU A 430 -17.67 -22.69 19.37
CA LEU A 430 -17.84 -23.83 18.47
C LEU A 430 -18.87 -24.82 19.02
N ASP A 431 -18.86 -25.08 20.33
CA ASP A 431 -19.85 -25.95 20.98
C ASP A 431 -21.28 -25.37 20.83
N ASP A 432 -21.47 -24.06 21.12
CA ASP A 432 -22.75 -23.38 20.99
C ASP A 432 -23.26 -23.34 19.54
N ALA A 433 -22.37 -23.32 18.57
CA ALA A 433 -22.68 -23.39 17.14
C ALA A 433 -22.94 -24.82 16.63
N GLY A 434 -22.83 -25.83 17.48
CA GLY A 434 -23.08 -27.24 17.15
C GLY A 434 -21.92 -27.95 16.44
N TRP A 435 -20.72 -27.40 16.50
CA TRP A 435 -19.50 -28.07 16.06
C TRP A 435 -18.96 -28.98 17.16
N GLU A 436 -19.48 -30.19 17.25
CA GLU A 436 -19.17 -31.12 18.33
C GLU A 436 -17.79 -31.78 18.16
N ARG A 437 -17.10 -32.04 19.27
CA ARG A 437 -15.86 -32.83 19.28
C ARG A 437 -16.13 -34.26 18.82
N ASN A 438 -15.47 -34.69 17.74
CA ASN A 438 -15.46 -36.06 17.25
C ASN A 438 -14.02 -36.57 17.18
N GLY A 439 -13.53 -37.08 18.30
CA GLY A 439 -12.14 -37.41 18.47
C GLY A 439 -11.26 -36.16 18.62
N GLU A 440 -10.24 -36.04 17.81
CA GLU A 440 -9.31 -34.91 17.81
C GLU A 440 -9.94 -33.63 17.21
N TYR A 441 -10.76 -33.80 16.19
CA TYR A 441 -11.34 -32.69 15.43
C TYR A 441 -12.84 -32.56 15.68
N ARG A 442 -13.40 -31.43 15.30
CA ARG A 442 -14.83 -31.14 15.42
C ARG A 442 -15.57 -31.49 14.12
N ALA A 443 -16.86 -31.77 14.25
CA ALA A 443 -17.74 -32.00 13.11
C ALA A 443 -19.14 -31.46 13.38
N LYS A 444 -19.86 -31.09 12.31
CA LYS A 444 -21.26 -30.68 12.32
C LYS A 444 -21.93 -31.19 11.07
N ASP A 445 -23.11 -31.82 11.18
CA ASP A 445 -23.91 -32.34 10.06
C ASP A 445 -23.10 -33.24 9.10
N GLY A 446 -22.15 -34.02 9.63
CA GLY A 446 -21.30 -34.92 8.84
C GLY A 446 -20.09 -34.21 8.19
N VAL A 447 -19.96 -32.92 8.31
CA VAL A 447 -18.81 -32.14 7.82
C VAL A 447 -17.76 -32.04 8.92
N THR A 448 -16.56 -32.55 8.69
CA THR A 448 -15.42 -32.34 9.58
C THR A 448 -14.90 -30.93 9.46
N LEU A 449 -14.57 -30.28 10.57
CA LEU A 449 -13.98 -28.95 10.64
C LEU A 449 -12.50 -29.02 10.20
N ARG A 450 -12.34 -29.11 8.89
CA ARG A 450 -11.05 -29.22 8.19
C ARG A 450 -10.93 -28.11 7.15
N LEU A 451 -9.83 -27.38 7.20
CA LEU A 451 -9.51 -26.27 6.32
C LEU A 451 -8.09 -26.43 5.77
N ASP A 452 -7.79 -25.75 4.68
CA ASP A 452 -6.44 -25.56 4.21
C ASP A 452 -5.99 -24.09 4.33
N LEU A 453 -4.69 -23.87 4.50
CA LEU A 453 -4.06 -22.55 4.55
C LEU A 453 -2.93 -22.48 3.53
N SER A 454 -3.13 -21.69 2.48
CA SER A 454 -2.14 -21.44 1.44
C SER A 454 -1.38 -20.12 1.70
N THR A 455 -0.09 -20.11 1.40
CA THR A 455 0.73 -18.88 1.42
C THR A 455 1.93 -18.99 0.49
N SER A 456 2.61 -17.87 0.22
CA SER A 456 3.87 -17.90 -0.52
C SER A 456 5.02 -18.45 0.33
N ILE A 457 5.97 -19.14 -0.31
CA ILE A 457 7.16 -19.70 0.32
C ILE A 457 8.01 -18.58 0.92
N ASN A 458 8.11 -18.60 2.25
CA ASN A 458 8.86 -17.64 3.07
C ASN A 458 8.97 -18.19 4.49
N SER A 459 10.12 -18.10 5.15
CA SER A 459 10.35 -18.71 6.48
C SER A 459 9.38 -18.19 7.53
N VAL A 460 9.17 -16.88 7.62
CA VAL A 460 8.24 -16.27 8.57
C VAL A 460 6.82 -16.78 8.37
N ARG A 461 6.34 -16.87 7.13
CA ARG A 461 5.01 -17.38 6.81
C ARG A 461 4.88 -18.88 7.07
N GLN A 462 5.90 -19.67 6.72
CA GLN A 462 5.91 -21.11 6.99
C GLN A 462 5.86 -21.40 8.49
N ASN A 463 6.65 -20.67 9.28
CA ASN A 463 6.63 -20.79 10.74
C ASN A 463 5.31 -20.29 11.35
N THR A 464 4.72 -19.24 10.79
CA THR A 464 3.36 -18.77 11.18
C THR A 464 2.33 -19.87 10.92
N GLN A 465 2.34 -20.53 9.75
CA GLN A 465 1.43 -21.63 9.44
C GLN A 465 1.54 -22.76 10.47
N ILE A 466 2.76 -23.13 10.89
CA ILE A 466 2.99 -24.20 11.90
C ILE A 466 2.39 -23.81 13.26
N ILE A 467 2.61 -22.57 13.70
CA ILE A 467 2.04 -22.07 14.97
C ILE A 467 0.51 -22.09 14.88
N VAL A 468 -0.07 -21.55 13.82
CA VAL A 468 -1.53 -21.49 13.61
C VAL A 468 -2.12 -22.90 13.57
N GLN A 469 -1.49 -23.85 12.85
CA GLN A 469 -1.95 -25.24 12.80
C GLN A 469 -2.04 -25.88 14.17
N GLN A 470 -1.00 -25.71 15.01
CA GLN A 470 -0.97 -26.27 16.38
C GLN A 470 -2.07 -25.66 17.26
N GLN A 471 -2.27 -24.35 17.16
CA GLN A 471 -3.26 -23.64 17.96
C GLN A 471 -4.70 -23.98 17.54
N LEU A 472 -4.97 -24.05 16.24
CA LEU A 472 -6.29 -24.45 15.74
C LEU A 472 -6.61 -25.92 16.06
N ARG A 473 -5.61 -26.81 16.03
CA ARG A 473 -5.75 -28.19 16.48
C ARG A 473 -6.21 -28.27 17.96
N ALA A 474 -5.70 -27.40 18.81
CA ALA A 474 -6.08 -27.35 20.22
C ALA A 474 -7.59 -27.06 20.40
N ILE A 475 -8.20 -26.29 19.52
CA ILE A 475 -9.64 -26.03 19.53
C ILE A 475 -10.44 -26.97 18.62
N GLY A 476 -9.81 -28.00 18.03
CA GLY A 476 -10.46 -29.07 17.25
C GLY A 476 -10.65 -28.76 15.77
N ILE A 477 -9.85 -27.86 15.21
CA ILE A 477 -9.83 -27.55 13.78
C ILE A 477 -8.61 -28.23 13.15
N GLN A 478 -8.84 -29.03 12.11
CA GLN A 478 -7.76 -29.57 11.28
C GLN A 478 -7.36 -28.51 10.26
N LEU A 479 -6.05 -28.20 10.17
CA LEU A 479 -5.52 -27.27 9.18
C LEU A 479 -4.44 -27.96 8.34
N ASP A 480 -4.65 -28.01 7.02
CA ASP A 480 -3.68 -28.53 6.05
C ASP A 480 -2.87 -27.35 5.49
N LEU A 481 -1.54 -27.45 5.45
CA LEU A 481 -0.67 -26.37 5.04
C LEU A 481 -0.28 -26.50 3.57
N GLN A 482 -0.38 -25.41 2.83
CA GLN A 482 0.03 -25.31 1.44
C GLN A 482 1.02 -24.15 1.26
N GLN A 483 2.02 -24.37 0.42
CA GLN A 483 3.06 -23.39 0.14
C GLN A 483 3.25 -23.30 -1.37
N VAL A 484 3.18 -22.07 -1.89
CA VAL A 484 3.22 -21.78 -3.32
C VAL A 484 4.38 -20.83 -3.59
N ASP A 485 5.09 -21.01 -4.70
CA ASP A 485 6.08 -20.04 -5.14
C ASP A 485 5.46 -18.64 -5.23
N ALA A 486 6.18 -17.61 -4.78
CA ALA A 486 5.66 -16.25 -4.73
C ALA A 486 5.29 -15.70 -6.13
N GLY A 487 6.07 -16.02 -7.16
CA GLY A 487 5.78 -15.63 -8.53
C GLY A 487 4.51 -16.29 -9.10
N ILE A 488 4.15 -17.48 -8.58
CA ILE A 488 2.89 -18.16 -8.91
C ILE A 488 1.74 -17.59 -8.07
N PHE A 489 1.93 -17.48 -6.75
CA PHE A 489 0.90 -17.02 -5.82
C PHE A 489 0.40 -15.61 -6.12
N PHE A 490 1.30 -14.70 -6.47
CA PHE A 490 1.00 -13.30 -6.82
C PHE A 490 0.88 -13.03 -8.32
N SER A 491 0.88 -14.07 -9.16
CA SER A 491 0.71 -13.91 -10.61
C SER A 491 -0.66 -13.33 -10.96
N SER A 492 -0.70 -12.46 -11.97
CA SER A 492 -1.94 -11.93 -12.56
C SER A 492 -2.48 -12.80 -13.72
N ASP A 493 -1.77 -13.87 -14.10
CA ASP A 493 -2.19 -14.77 -15.18
C ASP A 493 -3.52 -15.45 -14.85
N PRO A 494 -4.60 -15.20 -15.63
CA PRO A 494 -5.90 -15.86 -15.42
C PRO A 494 -5.87 -17.37 -15.60
N GLY A 495 -4.87 -17.92 -16.30
CA GLY A 495 -4.66 -19.37 -16.45
C GLY A 495 -4.03 -20.03 -15.23
N ASN A 496 -3.48 -19.25 -14.31
CA ASN A 496 -2.81 -19.75 -13.11
C ASN A 496 -3.81 -19.95 -11.96
N THR A 497 -4.27 -21.16 -11.78
CA THR A 497 -5.28 -21.52 -10.75
C THR A 497 -4.74 -21.54 -9.30
N GLN A 498 -3.44 -21.33 -9.09
CA GLN A 498 -2.82 -21.27 -7.77
C GLN A 498 -2.60 -19.82 -7.29
N ASN A 499 -2.98 -18.83 -8.07
CA ASN A 499 -2.87 -17.45 -7.67
C ASN A 499 -3.95 -17.05 -6.65
N LEU A 500 -3.70 -15.98 -5.90
CA LEU A 500 -4.59 -15.51 -4.84
C LEU A 500 -5.98 -15.06 -5.32
N ARG A 501 -6.15 -14.72 -6.61
CA ARG A 501 -7.42 -14.24 -7.16
C ARG A 501 -8.41 -15.38 -7.46
N HIS A 502 -7.91 -16.54 -7.89
CA HIS A 502 -8.74 -17.73 -8.00
C HIS A 502 -9.24 -18.18 -6.64
N PHE A 503 -8.36 -18.13 -5.64
CA PHE A 503 -8.64 -18.50 -4.25
C PHE A 503 -9.35 -19.87 -4.16
N TYR A 504 -8.75 -20.89 -4.80
CA TYR A 504 -9.25 -22.28 -4.77
C TYR A 504 -8.82 -23.04 -3.52
N ASN A 505 -8.68 -22.30 -2.42
CA ASN A 505 -8.34 -22.74 -1.07
C ASN A 505 -9.43 -22.28 -0.09
N ASP A 506 -9.47 -22.86 1.11
CA ASP A 506 -10.34 -22.40 2.18
C ASP A 506 -9.83 -21.07 2.77
N THR A 507 -8.50 -20.98 2.99
CA THR A 507 -7.87 -19.79 3.53
C THR A 507 -6.54 -19.50 2.85
N ASN A 508 -6.15 -18.23 2.78
CA ASN A 508 -4.82 -17.83 2.34
C ASN A 508 -4.20 -16.77 3.27
N MET A 509 -2.87 -16.70 3.30
CA MET A 509 -2.15 -15.74 4.12
C MET A 509 -1.20 -14.92 3.26
N TYR A 510 -1.38 -13.61 3.30
CA TYR A 510 -0.49 -12.62 2.69
C TYR A 510 -0.70 -11.24 3.29
N SER A 511 0.21 -10.31 3.02
CA SER A 511 0.08 -8.93 3.48
C SER A 511 -0.58 -8.03 2.42
N SER A 512 -1.42 -7.13 2.90
CA SER A 512 -2.06 -6.08 2.11
C SER A 512 -2.23 -4.84 2.96
N GLY A 513 -2.17 -3.66 2.36
CA GLY A 513 -2.30 -2.39 3.06
C GLY A 513 -3.07 -1.36 2.24
N ALA A 514 -3.81 -0.50 2.94
CA ALA A 514 -4.48 0.63 2.33
C ALA A 514 -3.46 1.68 1.88
N PRO A 515 -3.73 2.46 0.82
CA PRO A 515 -2.93 3.63 0.51
C PRO A 515 -3.00 4.68 1.63
N LEU A 516 -2.04 5.60 1.64
CA LEU A 516 -2.04 6.74 2.59
C LEU A 516 -3.12 7.78 2.25
N SER A 517 -3.58 7.82 1.00
CA SER A 517 -4.75 8.58 0.57
C SER A 517 -6.05 8.04 1.17
N LEU A 518 -7.15 8.75 0.97
CA LEU A 518 -8.48 8.27 1.38
C LEU A 518 -8.77 6.91 0.72
N PRO A 519 -8.88 5.81 1.49
CA PRO A 519 -8.76 4.45 0.95
C PRO A 519 -10.08 3.91 0.36
N ILE A 520 -10.78 4.71 -0.45
CA ILE A 520 -12.05 4.31 -1.09
C ILE A 520 -11.84 3.09 -1.99
N THR A 521 -10.83 3.17 -2.85
CA THR A 521 -10.46 2.09 -3.78
C THR A 521 -10.04 0.82 -3.04
N TYR A 522 -9.33 0.97 -1.90
CA TYR A 522 -8.97 -0.19 -1.09
C TYR A 522 -10.19 -0.90 -0.51
N MET A 523 -11.22 -0.14 -0.07
CA MET A 523 -12.47 -0.72 0.45
C MET A 523 -13.31 -1.41 -0.63
N ASN A 524 -13.04 -1.16 -1.92
CA ASN A 524 -13.64 -1.91 -3.02
C ASN A 524 -13.31 -3.42 -2.98
N ASN A 525 -12.23 -3.83 -2.29
CA ASN A 525 -11.86 -5.24 -2.14
C ASN A 525 -12.92 -6.11 -1.45
N TRP A 526 -13.94 -5.52 -0.85
CA TRP A 526 -15.04 -6.24 -0.19
C TRP A 526 -16.42 -5.84 -0.71
N TYR A 527 -16.49 -4.90 -1.64
CA TYR A 527 -17.72 -4.55 -2.34
C TYR A 527 -18.14 -5.68 -3.28
N THR A 528 -19.43 -6.01 -3.27
CA THR A 528 -19.98 -7.08 -4.12
C THR A 528 -20.10 -6.65 -5.58
N GLY A 529 -20.55 -5.43 -5.80
CA GLY A 529 -20.96 -4.91 -7.09
C GLY A 529 -22.34 -5.41 -7.54
N PRO A 530 -22.98 -4.74 -8.49
CA PRO A 530 -24.22 -5.20 -9.07
C PRO A 530 -24.09 -6.64 -9.59
N ASN A 531 -24.96 -7.56 -9.11
CA ASN A 531 -24.96 -8.97 -9.51
C ASN A 531 -23.61 -9.70 -9.30
N GLY A 532 -22.76 -9.26 -8.39
CA GLY A 532 -21.45 -9.85 -8.12
C GLY A 532 -20.37 -9.47 -9.13
N GLU A 533 -20.52 -8.38 -9.85
CA GLU A 533 -19.55 -7.94 -10.89
C GLU A 533 -18.16 -7.68 -10.34
N ASN A 534 -18.04 -7.28 -9.07
CA ASN A 534 -16.74 -7.06 -8.43
C ASN A 534 -16.15 -8.32 -7.76
N MET A 535 -16.85 -9.45 -7.78
CA MET A 535 -16.30 -10.73 -7.33
C MET A 535 -15.24 -11.23 -8.32
N ALA A 536 -14.08 -11.68 -7.83
CA ALA A 536 -13.07 -12.29 -8.69
C ALA A 536 -13.59 -13.65 -9.19
N GLN A 537 -13.92 -13.76 -10.47
CA GLN A 537 -14.51 -14.98 -11.06
C GLN A 537 -14.29 -15.05 -12.58
N ALA A 538 -14.54 -16.21 -13.17
CA ALA A 538 -14.26 -16.48 -14.58
C ALA A 538 -14.97 -15.51 -15.54
N SER A 539 -16.19 -15.07 -15.23
CA SER A 539 -16.97 -14.15 -16.06
C SER A 539 -16.32 -12.78 -16.27
N ASN A 540 -15.42 -12.35 -15.36
CA ASN A 540 -14.65 -11.11 -15.47
C ASN A 540 -13.15 -11.37 -15.59
N GLY A 541 -12.73 -12.55 -16.03
CA GLY A 541 -11.31 -12.89 -16.17
C GLY A 541 -10.51 -12.80 -14.86
N TRP A 542 -11.17 -12.96 -13.72
CA TRP A 542 -10.59 -12.82 -12.37
C TRP A 542 -10.14 -11.39 -12.03
N ALA A 543 -10.59 -10.40 -12.78
CA ALA A 543 -10.26 -9.00 -12.55
C ALA A 543 -10.99 -8.36 -11.36
N GLY A 544 -12.10 -8.96 -10.88
CA GLY A 544 -12.80 -8.50 -9.69
C GLY A 544 -11.88 -8.41 -8.47
N THR A 545 -12.03 -7.35 -7.64
CA THR A 545 -11.16 -7.13 -6.49
C THR A 545 -11.61 -7.87 -5.24
N ASN A 546 -12.89 -8.23 -5.15
CA ASN A 546 -13.44 -9.01 -4.03
C ASN A 546 -13.08 -10.50 -4.17
N THR A 547 -11.86 -10.84 -3.76
CA THR A 547 -11.33 -12.21 -3.84
C THR A 547 -11.91 -13.13 -2.76
N GLN A 548 -12.36 -12.60 -1.64
CA GLN A 548 -12.95 -13.37 -0.53
C GLN A 548 -14.43 -13.74 -0.76
N ARG A 549 -15.06 -13.20 -1.78
CA ARG A 549 -16.49 -13.36 -2.10
C ARG A 549 -17.39 -12.91 -0.94
N TYR A 550 -16.95 -11.88 -0.21
CA TYR A 550 -17.75 -11.25 0.82
C TYR A 550 -18.98 -10.60 0.21
N ASN A 551 -20.15 -10.87 0.79
CA ASN A 551 -21.43 -10.37 0.30
C ASN A 551 -22.23 -9.86 1.51
N ASN A 552 -22.28 -8.54 1.68
CA ASN A 552 -23.01 -7.89 2.75
C ASN A 552 -23.68 -6.63 2.21
N PRO A 553 -25.03 -6.64 2.02
CA PRO A 553 -25.75 -5.49 1.47
C PRO A 553 -25.60 -4.19 2.28
N ALA A 554 -25.34 -4.26 3.60
CA ALA A 554 -25.12 -3.06 4.41
C ALA A 554 -23.73 -2.45 4.15
N TYR A 555 -22.73 -3.30 3.94
CA TYR A 555 -21.41 -2.87 3.50
C TYR A 555 -21.48 -2.22 2.11
N ASP A 556 -22.16 -2.89 1.19
CA ASP A 556 -22.30 -2.43 -0.19
C ASP A 556 -22.97 -1.06 -0.25
N ALA A 557 -24.08 -0.86 0.51
CA ALA A 557 -24.76 0.42 0.58
C ALA A 557 -23.88 1.56 1.16
N GLU A 558 -23.07 1.27 2.16
CA GLU A 558 -22.13 2.25 2.75
C GLU A 558 -21.02 2.60 1.76
N TRP A 559 -20.46 1.59 1.07
CA TRP A 559 -19.42 1.81 0.07
C TRP A 559 -19.96 2.60 -1.14
N GLU A 560 -21.17 2.28 -1.60
CA GLU A 560 -21.83 3.01 -2.69
C GLU A 560 -22.08 4.49 -2.29
N ALA A 561 -22.50 4.74 -1.06
CA ALA A 561 -22.66 6.11 -0.55
C ALA A 561 -21.32 6.86 -0.56
N LEU A 562 -20.25 6.21 -0.09
CA LEU A 562 -18.91 6.77 -0.10
C LEU A 562 -18.42 7.07 -1.52
N ASN A 563 -18.59 6.12 -2.43
CA ASN A 563 -18.15 6.22 -3.83
C ASN A 563 -19.00 7.17 -4.68
N SER A 564 -20.26 7.40 -4.31
CA SER A 564 -21.18 8.29 -5.02
C SER A 564 -21.01 9.77 -4.70
N GLY A 565 -20.06 10.16 -3.83
CA GLY A 565 -19.89 11.55 -3.39
C GLY A 565 -20.97 12.05 -2.44
N ALA A 566 -21.67 11.14 -1.74
CA ALA A 566 -22.64 11.51 -0.71
C ALA A 566 -21.99 12.23 0.49
N TYR A 567 -20.71 11.98 0.72
CA TYR A 567 -19.89 12.66 1.72
C TYR A 567 -19.10 13.79 1.07
N THR A 568 -19.17 14.98 1.66
CA THR A 568 -18.65 16.21 1.07
C THR A 568 -17.36 16.71 1.70
N THR A 569 -16.98 16.11 2.84
CA THR A 569 -15.72 16.42 3.53
C THR A 569 -14.90 15.16 3.79
N ILE A 570 -13.60 15.33 3.98
CA ILE A 570 -12.69 14.22 4.32
C ILE A 570 -13.10 13.58 5.65
N GLU A 571 -13.58 14.35 6.62
CA GLU A 571 -14.00 13.87 7.94
C GLU A 571 -15.25 12.96 7.83
N GLU A 572 -16.22 13.32 7.01
CA GLU A 572 -17.41 12.49 6.75
C GLU A 572 -17.01 11.18 6.03
N ALA A 573 -16.16 11.28 5.02
CA ALA A 573 -15.64 10.13 4.30
C ALA A 573 -14.82 9.21 5.22
N ALA A 574 -13.99 9.77 6.11
CA ALA A 574 -13.24 9.01 7.10
C ALA A 574 -14.16 8.22 8.05
N GLN A 575 -15.26 8.81 8.49
CA GLN A 575 -16.25 8.08 9.30
C GLN A 575 -16.93 6.95 8.52
N SER A 576 -17.12 7.10 7.23
CA SER A 576 -17.62 6.02 6.36
C SER A 576 -16.59 4.88 6.26
N ILE A 577 -15.32 5.19 6.06
CA ILE A 577 -14.23 4.20 6.05
C ILE A 577 -14.16 3.44 7.39
N ILE A 578 -14.30 4.13 8.52
CA ILE A 578 -14.37 3.50 9.85
C ILE A 578 -15.55 2.51 9.93
N ARG A 579 -16.75 2.90 9.48
CA ARG A 579 -17.91 1.99 9.46
C ARG A 579 -17.69 0.78 8.56
N LEU A 580 -17.09 0.97 7.38
CA LEU A 580 -16.75 -0.13 6.48
C LEU A 580 -15.74 -1.10 7.13
N ASN A 581 -14.69 -0.59 7.79
CA ASN A 581 -13.78 -1.41 8.58
C ASN A 581 -14.53 -2.20 9.67
N ASP A 582 -15.43 -1.55 10.39
CA ASP A 582 -16.17 -2.16 11.49
C ASP A 582 -17.10 -3.30 11.03
N PHE A 583 -17.73 -3.18 9.84
CA PHE A 583 -18.46 -4.30 9.23
C PHE A 583 -17.57 -5.53 9.01
N LEU A 584 -16.40 -5.33 8.41
CA LEU A 584 -15.48 -6.41 8.10
C LEU A 584 -14.95 -7.11 9.36
N VAL A 585 -14.62 -6.32 10.39
CA VAL A 585 -14.15 -6.82 11.68
C VAL A 585 -15.28 -7.56 12.40
N ALA A 586 -16.50 -7.01 12.44
CA ALA A 586 -17.65 -7.64 13.08
C ALA A 586 -18.01 -8.97 12.45
N ASP A 587 -17.79 -9.12 11.14
CA ASP A 587 -18.04 -10.36 10.41
C ASP A 587 -16.88 -11.35 10.45
N TYR A 588 -15.74 -10.98 11.06
CA TYR A 588 -14.53 -11.80 11.09
C TYR A 588 -14.14 -12.33 9.70
N ILE A 589 -14.06 -11.44 8.70
CA ILE A 589 -13.77 -11.84 7.33
C ILE A 589 -12.33 -12.28 7.11
N CYS A 590 -11.44 -11.94 8.03
CA CYS A 590 -10.05 -12.39 8.08
C CYS A 590 -9.53 -12.33 9.52
N VAL A 591 -8.35 -12.89 9.75
CA VAL A 591 -7.58 -12.70 10.99
C VAL A 591 -6.42 -11.77 10.71
N PRO A 592 -6.48 -10.48 11.09
CA PRO A 592 -5.30 -9.61 11.09
C PRO A 592 -4.28 -10.16 12.07
N LEU A 593 -3.09 -10.50 11.60
CA LEU A 593 -2.02 -11.06 12.45
C LEU A 593 -1.13 -9.96 12.99
N VAL A 594 -0.45 -9.24 12.10
CA VAL A 594 0.56 -8.23 12.44
C VAL A 594 0.44 -7.05 11.47
N ASN A 595 0.42 -5.83 12.01
CA ASN A 595 0.72 -4.63 11.24
C ASN A 595 2.24 -4.59 11.09
N ARG A 596 2.71 -4.96 9.91
CA ARG A 596 4.11 -5.26 9.65
C ARG A 596 4.80 -4.21 8.78
N ALA A 597 6.10 -4.12 8.93
CA ALA A 597 6.96 -3.50 7.95
C ALA A 597 7.01 -4.40 6.70
N ALA A 598 6.53 -3.91 5.57
CA ALA A 598 6.44 -4.68 4.35
C ALA A 598 6.73 -3.83 3.13
N GLY A 599 7.02 -4.50 2.03
CA GLY A 599 7.38 -3.80 0.80
C GLY A 599 8.56 -2.87 1.02
N SER A 600 8.40 -1.63 0.64
CA SER A 600 9.43 -0.59 0.82
C SER A 600 9.63 -0.13 2.27
N GLY A 601 8.78 -0.54 3.20
CA GLY A 601 8.96 -0.32 4.64
C GLY A 601 9.92 -1.30 5.32
N SER A 602 10.38 -2.35 4.62
CA SER A 602 11.34 -3.33 5.15
C SER A 602 12.39 -3.68 4.09
N TYR A 603 13.65 -3.40 4.36
CA TYR A 603 14.73 -3.62 3.40
C TYR A 603 16.08 -3.81 4.11
N ALA A 604 17.03 -4.42 3.39
CA ALA A 604 18.44 -4.43 3.78
C ALA A 604 19.23 -3.53 2.84
N ILE A 605 20.19 -2.79 3.38
CA ILE A 605 20.98 -1.81 2.63
C ILE A 605 22.45 -1.88 3.02
N HIS A 606 23.35 -1.83 2.02
CA HIS A 606 24.78 -1.68 2.21
C HIS A 606 25.13 -0.27 2.69
N ASN A 607 26.05 -0.12 3.65
CA ASN A 607 26.36 1.17 4.27
C ASN A 607 26.93 2.22 3.30
N SER A 608 27.46 1.84 2.14
CA SER A 608 27.92 2.81 1.14
C SER A 608 26.81 3.38 0.27
N LEU A 609 25.62 2.77 0.25
CA LEU A 609 24.49 3.25 -0.54
C LEU A 609 23.78 4.37 0.19
N ILE A 610 23.70 5.55 -0.42
CA ILE A 610 22.84 6.65 0.02
C ILE A 610 21.53 6.51 -0.75
N HIS A 611 20.49 6.19 -0.02
CA HIS A 611 19.15 5.89 -0.52
C HIS A 611 18.37 7.14 -0.99
N GLY A 612 18.95 8.32 -0.83
CA GLY A 612 18.33 9.59 -1.15
C GLY A 612 17.49 10.13 0.02
N GLU A 613 17.77 11.35 0.44
CA GLU A 613 16.90 12.05 1.40
C GLU A 613 15.68 12.63 0.70
N ASP A 614 14.56 12.55 1.37
CA ASP A 614 13.44 13.42 1.07
C ASP A 614 13.66 14.79 1.70
N LYS A 615 13.48 15.82 0.92
CA LYS A 615 13.67 17.19 1.37
C LYS A 615 12.48 17.79 2.08
N VAL A 616 11.33 17.16 2.01
CA VAL A 616 10.13 17.64 2.68
C VAL A 616 10.27 17.50 4.20
N THR A 617 10.89 16.42 4.66
CA THR A 617 11.04 16.12 6.09
C THR A 617 12.46 16.27 6.62
N GLY A 618 13.49 16.25 5.76
CA GLY A 618 14.91 16.29 6.18
C GLY A 618 15.38 15.01 6.87
N GLU A 619 14.60 13.94 6.80
CA GLU A 619 14.91 12.63 7.32
C GLU A 619 15.13 11.65 6.16
N ASP A 620 15.88 10.60 6.39
CA ASP A 620 16.04 9.49 5.45
C ASP A 620 14.67 8.97 5.03
N ASN A 621 14.31 9.20 3.78
CA ASN A 621 12.97 8.92 3.31
C ASN A 621 12.81 7.46 2.86
N TYR A 622 12.76 6.60 3.82
CA TYR A 622 12.54 5.17 3.64
C TYR A 622 11.03 4.87 3.51
N GLY A 623 10.44 5.17 2.36
CA GLY A 623 9.04 4.79 2.09
C GLY A 623 8.01 5.75 2.65
N THR A 624 8.20 7.02 2.44
CA THR A 624 7.22 8.08 2.75
C THR A 624 6.05 8.11 1.78
N VAL A 625 6.10 7.32 0.73
CA VAL A 625 5.03 7.13 -0.23
C VAL A 625 4.31 5.81 0.02
N ALA A 626 3.31 5.51 -0.77
CA ALA A 626 2.58 4.27 -0.69
C ALA A 626 3.52 3.05 -0.62
N PHE A 627 3.03 1.97 -0.04
CA PHE A 627 3.72 0.69 0.14
C PHE A 627 4.47 0.20 -1.12
N ASP A 628 3.98 0.52 -2.30
CA ASP A 628 4.49 0.15 -3.61
C ASP A 628 5.37 1.22 -4.29
N ASP A 629 5.68 2.33 -3.60
CA ASP A 629 6.42 3.47 -4.18
C ASP A 629 7.88 3.59 -3.67
N GLY A 630 8.54 2.49 -3.34
CA GLY A 630 9.87 2.46 -2.71
C GLY A 630 11.02 3.00 -3.54
N PHE A 631 10.88 3.05 -4.85
CA PHE A 631 11.92 3.55 -5.76
C PHE A 631 11.61 4.92 -6.37
N TRP A 632 10.62 5.61 -5.83
CA TRP A 632 10.17 6.91 -6.34
C TRP A 632 11.28 7.95 -6.52
N ASN A 633 12.32 7.91 -5.67
CA ASN A 633 13.46 8.82 -5.70
C ASN A 633 14.77 8.16 -6.18
N ILE A 634 14.68 6.98 -6.82
CA ILE A 634 15.86 6.19 -7.21
C ILE A 634 16.84 6.96 -8.10
N ALA A 635 16.38 7.99 -8.80
CA ALA A 635 17.25 8.90 -9.55
C ALA A 635 18.23 9.68 -8.64
N ASN A 636 17.92 9.82 -7.34
CA ASN A 636 18.75 10.48 -6.34
C ASN A 636 19.68 9.53 -5.58
N TRP A 637 19.49 8.21 -5.72
CA TRP A 637 20.34 7.24 -5.05
C TRP A 637 21.75 7.36 -5.54
N ASN A 638 22.71 7.27 -4.60
CA ASN A 638 24.11 7.48 -4.90
C ASN A 638 25.00 6.74 -3.89
N ARG A 639 26.33 6.76 -4.10
CA ARG A 639 27.29 6.14 -3.17
C ARG A 639 28.06 7.20 -2.39
N SER A 640 28.30 6.92 -1.11
CA SER A 640 29.21 7.72 -0.28
C SER A 640 30.67 7.54 -0.69
N GLU A 641 31.01 6.33 -1.19
CA GLU A 641 32.35 5.95 -1.61
C GLU A 641 32.29 4.85 -2.71
N PRO A 642 33.29 4.77 -3.59
CA PRO A 642 33.37 3.68 -4.55
C PRO A 642 33.49 2.34 -3.86
N VAL A 643 32.73 1.36 -4.30
CA VAL A 643 32.81 -0.03 -3.83
C VAL A 643 33.64 -0.83 -4.83
N SER A 644 34.75 -1.40 -4.37
CA SER A 644 35.55 -2.36 -5.17
C SER A 644 34.94 -3.75 -4.99
N ARG A 645 34.37 -4.29 -6.05
CA ARG A 645 33.78 -5.64 -6.11
C ARG A 645 34.39 -6.45 -7.21
#